data_d2d2fcb777d9029b9f0c0f1328e82831
#
_entry.id   d2d2fcb777d9029b9f0c0f1328e82831
#
_cell.length_a   1.000
_cell.length_b   1.000
_cell.length_c   1.000
_cell.angle_alpha   90.00
_cell.angle_beta   90.00
_cell.angle_gamma   90.00
#
_symmetry.space_group_name_H-M   'P 1'
#
loop_
_entity.id
_entity.type
_entity.pdbx_description
1 polymer ?
#
loop_
_entity_poly.entity_id
_entity_poly.type
_entity_poly.pdbx_seq_one_letter_code
_entity_poly.pdbx_strand_id
1 'polypeptide(L)'
;EDAARLGYDSAVQWMALLRSKRAMLCKHMKIDSANLKWYAAFHNESHHPHVHLLVYSVKDGEGYLTKQSIEAMRSELAHDIFRQDFANIYEEQAQSRMDLKERSEVVMKTWIDEIRAGTLKSSEIETSMMQLSKRLQNTGGKKVYGYLKRDVKDLVDHIVDELEKDDRVSALYREWGLWQDEIVKTYRKQTEELPPLSKQPKLKSIKNMVIAEALRLGSHHFLFEENEDGYSEPKDDFFIQEPNPVAELTGELDSDYAEEELKQELFPNGRKEKSSSNWWTDGYIQARNYLYGSDSTLQDFEKAYQKFLQEAEQGNGFAMHDLGRMFADGLGRDADVGLAQKWYEKALEAFLVREESVKKKEKPYLQYRIGKMYASGLGAEQNYEKAAHWFSQAAAMDHKYAQYSLAGLYRRGRGVEQNDIRAFSLYMSSAEQGNPYASLELAKMYRDGLGTEPDLQQAEWRFQNAYSGFVVLEEKSHDDKLQYRIGQMLHTGTGTSKDDEGAARYWEKSAKLGNINAQYALGTLWLETGSGDSGQAVEWLTKAANAEHSAAQYVLGKLYQDGVYFNKDMDQAMKWFRSAAELGNEYAAYRMGCLLLLGEEIPKDVEAAVKWLSLSAEKGNPYAQYRLGMLYLKGEEYSPQVEVAMKWLQQAAEQKNEWAFYQLGKLYLSGEHVTKNVETAVHYLGLCAEKGNQYAQYMLGKLYLTGQSVQPDQVQAIVWFGR
;
A
#
# COMPACT_ATOMS: atom_id res chain seq x y z
N GLU A 1 1.70 -24.49 -35.23
CA GLU A 1 2.30 -24.95 -33.93
C GLU A 1 1.94 -23.99 -32.79
N ASP A 2 2.17 -22.67 -32.93
CA ASP A 2 1.92 -21.70 -31.86
C ASP A 2 0.45 -21.58 -31.48
N ALA A 3 -0.48 -21.64 -32.44
CA ALA A 3 -1.89 -21.53 -32.13
C ALA A 3 -2.39 -22.66 -31.24
N ALA A 4 -1.96 -23.91 -31.49
CA ALA A 4 -2.30 -25.05 -30.67
C ALA A 4 -1.62 -24.97 -29.29
N ARG A 5 -0.35 -24.61 -29.25
CA ARG A 5 0.42 -24.41 -28.00
C ARG A 5 -0.19 -23.33 -27.10
N LEU A 6 -0.69 -22.26 -27.69
CA LEU A 6 -1.30 -21.13 -26.98
C LEU A 6 -2.81 -21.30 -26.75
N GLY A 7 -3.41 -22.43 -27.22
CA GLY A 7 -4.82 -22.72 -27.04
C GLY A 7 -5.75 -21.91 -27.95
N TYR A 8 -5.29 -21.46 -29.11
CA TYR A 8 -6.09 -20.71 -30.12
C TYR A 8 -6.30 -21.50 -31.42
N ASP A 9 -6.44 -22.82 -31.33
CA ASP A 9 -6.65 -23.71 -32.47
C ASP A 9 -8.12 -23.97 -32.78
N SER A 10 -9.04 -23.41 -32.03
CA SER A 10 -10.48 -23.59 -32.19
C SER A 10 -11.28 -22.27 -32.22
N ALA A 11 -12.43 -22.30 -32.87
CA ALA A 11 -13.36 -21.17 -32.95
C ALA A 11 -13.83 -20.69 -31.56
N VAL A 12 -13.92 -21.60 -30.59
CA VAL A 12 -14.42 -21.28 -29.23
C VAL A 12 -13.46 -20.37 -28.50
N GLN A 13 -12.14 -20.66 -28.52
CA GLN A 13 -11.12 -19.85 -27.87
C GLN A 13 -11.00 -18.46 -28.52
N TRP A 14 -11.02 -18.42 -29.87
CA TRP A 14 -11.04 -17.12 -30.59
C TRP A 14 -12.27 -16.29 -30.26
N MET A 15 -13.45 -16.93 -30.15
CA MET A 15 -14.68 -16.20 -29.76
C MET A 15 -14.58 -15.67 -28.33
N ALA A 16 -14.01 -16.43 -27.40
CA ALA A 16 -13.81 -15.98 -26.02
C ALA A 16 -12.87 -14.78 -25.98
N LEU A 17 -11.71 -14.84 -26.68
CA LEU A 17 -10.77 -13.73 -26.80
C LEU A 17 -11.44 -12.49 -27.39
N LEU A 18 -12.11 -12.60 -28.54
CA LEU A 18 -12.73 -11.46 -29.21
C LEU A 18 -13.85 -10.80 -28.38
N ARG A 19 -14.62 -11.61 -27.64
CA ARG A 19 -15.65 -11.11 -26.72
C ARG A 19 -15.02 -10.30 -25.56
N SER A 20 -13.91 -10.78 -24.99
CA SER A 20 -13.19 -10.07 -23.94
C SER A 20 -12.60 -8.74 -24.45
N LYS A 21 -12.36 -8.62 -25.75
CA LYS A 21 -11.78 -7.41 -26.39
C LYS A 21 -12.80 -6.42 -26.93
N ARG A 22 -14.07 -6.55 -26.61
CA ARG A 22 -15.13 -5.63 -27.04
C ARG A 22 -14.81 -4.17 -26.65
N ALA A 23 -14.36 -3.93 -25.44
CA ALA A 23 -13.99 -2.59 -24.96
C ALA A 23 -12.81 -2.01 -25.73
N MET A 24 -11.78 -2.81 -26.03
CA MET A 24 -10.63 -2.44 -26.86
C MET A 24 -11.08 -2.01 -28.27
N LEU A 25 -11.95 -2.80 -28.91
CA LEU A 25 -12.49 -2.47 -30.24
C LEU A 25 -13.27 -1.16 -30.21
N CYS A 26 -14.15 -0.95 -29.23
CA CYS A 26 -14.89 0.29 -29.03
C CYS A 26 -13.94 1.51 -28.90
N LYS A 27 -12.94 1.40 -28.05
CA LYS A 27 -11.96 2.46 -27.75
C LYS A 27 -11.16 2.86 -29.00
N HIS A 28 -10.55 1.90 -29.67
CA HIS A 28 -9.65 2.16 -30.79
C HIS A 28 -10.38 2.48 -32.09
N MET A 29 -11.57 1.99 -32.28
CA MET A 29 -12.41 2.30 -33.42
C MET A 29 -13.35 3.49 -33.20
N LYS A 30 -13.36 4.08 -31.99
CA LYS A 30 -14.24 5.19 -31.60
C LYS A 30 -15.72 4.89 -31.86
N ILE A 31 -16.16 3.71 -31.44
CA ILE A 31 -17.54 3.25 -31.52
C ILE A 31 -18.10 3.15 -30.10
N ASP A 32 -19.29 3.70 -29.86
CA ASP A 32 -20.00 3.47 -28.61
C ASP A 32 -20.33 1.98 -28.43
N SER A 33 -20.18 1.46 -27.23
CA SER A 33 -20.40 0.04 -26.95
C SER A 33 -21.80 -0.43 -27.32
N ALA A 34 -22.82 0.42 -27.19
CA ALA A 34 -24.19 0.11 -27.60
C ALA A 34 -24.35 -0.07 -29.13
N ASN A 35 -23.51 0.64 -29.91
CA ASN A 35 -23.58 0.69 -31.36
C ASN A 35 -22.65 -0.31 -32.06
N LEU A 36 -21.72 -0.92 -31.32
CA LEU A 36 -20.74 -1.86 -31.88
C LEU A 36 -21.40 -3.18 -32.30
N LYS A 37 -21.28 -3.53 -33.58
CA LYS A 37 -21.59 -4.85 -34.13
C LYS A 37 -20.33 -5.45 -34.73
N TRP A 38 -20.20 -6.77 -34.57
CA TRP A 38 -19.10 -7.49 -35.17
C TRP A 38 -19.49 -8.91 -35.54
N TYR A 39 -18.84 -9.43 -36.57
CA TYR A 39 -18.92 -10.80 -37.03
C TYR A 39 -17.52 -11.37 -37.18
N ALA A 40 -17.32 -12.60 -36.79
CA ALA A 40 -16.06 -13.31 -36.93
C ALA A 40 -16.27 -14.63 -37.65
N ALA A 41 -15.47 -14.91 -38.66
CA ALA A 41 -15.38 -16.18 -39.31
C ALA A 41 -14.03 -16.83 -39.01
N PHE A 42 -14.05 -17.98 -38.38
CA PHE A 42 -12.84 -18.76 -38.06
C PHE A 42 -12.53 -19.70 -39.22
N HIS A 43 -11.30 -19.68 -39.69
CA HIS A 43 -10.77 -20.55 -40.70
C HIS A 43 -9.63 -21.39 -40.11
N ASN A 44 -9.73 -22.71 -40.27
CA ASN A 44 -8.67 -23.65 -39.88
C ASN A 44 -8.16 -24.36 -41.11
N GLU A 45 -7.46 -23.65 -41.99
CA GLU A 45 -6.83 -24.27 -43.16
C GLU A 45 -5.44 -24.75 -42.76
N SER A 46 -5.32 -26.06 -42.78
CA SER A 46 -4.22 -27.00 -42.64
C SER A 46 -2.91 -26.61 -41.90
N HIS A 47 -2.62 -25.39 -41.48
CA HIS A 47 -1.49 -24.97 -40.61
C HIS A 47 -1.56 -23.53 -40.10
N HIS A 48 -2.61 -22.77 -40.45
CA HIS A 48 -2.72 -21.36 -40.07
C HIS A 48 -4.14 -21.02 -39.60
N PRO A 49 -4.53 -21.40 -38.36
CA PRO A 49 -5.81 -20.96 -37.82
C PRO A 49 -5.84 -19.42 -37.73
N HIS A 50 -6.85 -18.83 -38.36
CA HIS A 50 -7.03 -17.39 -38.38
C HIS A 50 -8.50 -17.00 -38.35
N VAL A 51 -8.76 -15.73 -38.01
CA VAL A 51 -10.10 -15.17 -37.91
C VAL A 51 -10.22 -13.96 -38.81
N HIS A 52 -11.23 -13.93 -39.67
CA HIS A 52 -11.68 -12.73 -40.35
C HIS A 52 -12.69 -12.03 -39.48
N LEU A 53 -12.38 -10.79 -39.09
CA LEU A 53 -13.20 -9.98 -38.20
C LEU A 53 -13.77 -8.77 -38.95
N LEU A 54 -15.10 -8.69 -39.04
CA LEU A 54 -15.83 -7.53 -39.54
C LEU A 54 -16.40 -6.76 -38.35
N VAL A 55 -16.00 -5.52 -38.17
CA VAL A 55 -16.46 -4.64 -37.09
C VAL A 55 -17.02 -3.36 -37.68
N TYR A 56 -18.21 -2.96 -37.21
CA TYR A 56 -18.85 -1.70 -37.66
C TYR A 56 -19.76 -1.12 -36.59
N SER A 57 -20.09 0.18 -36.74
CA SER A 57 -21.12 0.84 -35.92
C SER A 57 -22.46 0.83 -36.65
N VAL A 58 -23.55 0.65 -35.89
CA VAL A 58 -24.93 0.85 -36.43
C VAL A 58 -25.33 2.31 -36.46
N LYS A 59 -24.48 3.22 -35.97
CA LYS A 59 -24.69 4.64 -35.97
C LYS A 59 -23.76 5.33 -36.96
N ASP A 60 -24.31 6.17 -37.82
CA ASP A 60 -23.54 6.92 -38.80
C ASP A 60 -22.56 7.88 -38.10
N GLY A 61 -21.36 8.03 -38.70
CA GLY A 61 -20.32 8.91 -38.21
C GLY A 61 -19.43 8.35 -37.10
N GLU A 62 -19.62 7.10 -36.68
CA GLU A 62 -18.72 6.34 -35.81
C GLU A 62 -17.86 5.35 -36.60
N GLY A 63 -16.75 4.89 -36.04
CA GLY A 63 -15.95 3.81 -36.62
C GLY A 63 -14.72 4.24 -37.40
N TYR A 64 -13.91 5.15 -36.88
CA TYR A 64 -12.66 5.59 -37.51
C TYR A 64 -11.48 4.71 -37.11
N LEU A 65 -10.78 4.19 -38.11
CA LEU A 65 -9.51 3.46 -37.93
C LEU A 65 -8.34 4.34 -38.42
N THR A 66 -7.46 4.69 -37.48
CA THR A 66 -6.17 5.33 -37.79
C THR A 66 -5.04 4.27 -37.80
N LYS A 67 -3.91 4.56 -38.45
CA LYS A 67 -2.72 3.71 -38.37
C LYS A 67 -2.32 3.46 -36.94
N GLN A 68 -2.32 4.46 -36.07
CA GLN A 68 -2.01 4.38 -34.67
C GLN A 68 -3.00 3.49 -33.91
N SER A 69 -4.30 3.57 -34.21
CA SER A 69 -5.32 2.69 -33.62
C SER A 69 -5.11 1.22 -34.01
N ILE A 70 -4.74 0.94 -35.28
CA ILE A 70 -4.45 -0.42 -35.75
C ILE A 70 -3.22 -0.97 -35.04
N GLU A 71 -2.15 -0.19 -34.88
CA GLU A 71 -0.94 -0.61 -34.18
C GLU A 71 -1.22 -0.88 -32.70
N ALA A 72 -1.99 -0.03 -32.03
CA ALA A 72 -2.39 -0.22 -30.65
C ALA A 72 -3.23 -1.50 -30.47
N MET A 73 -4.22 -1.75 -31.33
CA MET A 73 -5.01 -3.00 -31.30
C MET A 73 -4.14 -4.25 -31.53
N ARG A 74 -3.20 -4.18 -32.48
CA ARG A 74 -2.26 -5.29 -32.69
C ARG A 74 -1.41 -5.57 -31.47
N SER A 75 -0.89 -4.52 -30.83
CA SER A 75 -0.07 -4.62 -29.61
C SER A 75 -0.88 -5.23 -28.46
N GLU A 76 -2.11 -4.77 -28.22
CA GLU A 76 -2.97 -5.30 -27.17
C GLU A 76 -3.35 -6.76 -27.41
N LEU A 77 -3.67 -7.14 -28.66
CA LEU A 77 -3.98 -8.55 -29.02
C LEU A 77 -2.76 -9.46 -28.90
N ALA A 78 -1.60 -9.01 -29.40
CA ALA A 78 -0.36 -9.79 -29.29
C ALA A 78 0.01 -10.03 -27.81
N HIS A 79 -0.09 -8.99 -27.00
CA HIS A 79 0.16 -9.11 -25.56
C HIS A 79 -0.72 -10.17 -24.87
N ASP A 80 -2.01 -10.23 -25.23
CA ASP A 80 -2.92 -11.21 -24.64
C ASP A 80 -2.71 -12.64 -25.18
N ILE A 81 -2.43 -12.80 -26.46
CA ILE A 81 -2.20 -14.10 -27.08
C ILE A 81 -0.87 -14.72 -26.60
N PHE A 82 0.19 -13.91 -26.53
CA PHE A 82 1.54 -14.34 -26.17
C PHE A 82 1.90 -14.04 -24.70
N ARG A 83 0.91 -13.88 -23.84
CA ARG A 83 1.10 -13.46 -22.44
C ARG A 83 2.09 -14.35 -21.69
N GLN A 84 2.04 -15.67 -21.90
CA GLN A 84 2.97 -16.59 -21.24
C GLN A 84 4.38 -16.51 -21.81
N ASP A 85 4.52 -16.36 -23.13
CA ASP A 85 5.82 -16.20 -23.79
C ASP A 85 6.48 -14.87 -23.40
N PHE A 86 5.66 -13.82 -23.24
CA PHE A 86 6.12 -12.53 -22.76
C PHE A 86 6.48 -12.52 -21.29
N ALA A 87 5.91 -13.37 -20.45
CA ALA A 87 6.21 -13.37 -19.03
C ALA A 87 7.71 -13.53 -18.77
N ASN A 88 8.36 -14.51 -19.41
CA ASN A 88 9.79 -14.73 -19.29
C ASN A 88 10.60 -13.55 -19.85
N ILE A 89 10.20 -13.00 -21.02
CA ILE A 89 10.90 -11.86 -21.64
C ILE A 89 10.77 -10.60 -20.75
N TYR A 90 9.60 -10.38 -20.15
CA TYR A 90 9.41 -9.24 -19.23
C TYR A 90 10.19 -9.43 -17.92
N GLU A 91 10.33 -10.66 -17.43
CA GLU A 91 11.14 -10.98 -16.25
C GLU A 91 12.63 -10.70 -16.53
N GLU A 92 13.16 -11.21 -17.63
CA GLU A 92 14.54 -10.95 -18.07
C GLU A 92 14.80 -9.45 -18.34
N GLN A 93 13.85 -8.76 -18.98
CA GLN A 93 13.94 -7.32 -19.20
C GLN A 93 13.93 -6.55 -17.86
N ALA A 94 13.09 -6.97 -16.91
CA ALA A 94 13.02 -6.34 -15.59
C ALA A 94 14.33 -6.57 -14.82
N GLN A 95 14.88 -7.78 -14.87
CA GLN A 95 16.16 -8.12 -14.26
C GLN A 95 17.30 -7.31 -14.89
N SER A 96 17.41 -7.30 -16.21
CA SER A 96 18.42 -6.51 -16.94
C SER A 96 18.33 -5.01 -16.65
N ARG A 97 17.12 -4.49 -16.42
CA ARG A 97 16.91 -3.09 -15.98
C ARG A 97 17.41 -2.86 -14.55
N MET A 98 17.22 -3.83 -13.66
CA MET A 98 17.73 -3.74 -12.27
C MET A 98 19.25 -3.78 -12.27
N ASP A 99 19.85 -4.70 -13.01
CA ASP A 99 21.31 -4.86 -13.13
C ASP A 99 21.95 -3.60 -13.73
N LEU A 100 21.32 -3.02 -14.76
CA LEU A 100 21.76 -1.76 -15.36
C LEU A 100 21.73 -0.61 -14.34
N LYS A 101 20.66 -0.50 -13.54
CA LYS A 101 20.56 0.52 -12.49
C LYS A 101 21.62 0.33 -11.41
N GLU A 102 21.78 -0.89 -10.91
CA GLU A 102 22.76 -1.21 -9.87
C GLU A 102 24.19 -0.95 -10.34
N ARG A 103 24.52 -1.38 -11.58
CA ARG A 103 25.84 -1.12 -12.16
C ARG A 103 26.10 0.37 -12.37
N SER A 104 25.09 1.11 -12.84
CA SER A 104 25.16 2.56 -12.98
C SER A 104 25.45 3.24 -11.64
N GLU A 105 24.84 2.76 -10.56
CA GLU A 105 25.06 3.28 -9.20
C GLU A 105 26.49 3.01 -8.71
N VAL A 106 27.02 1.82 -8.98
CA VAL A 106 28.41 1.47 -8.64
C VAL A 106 29.41 2.36 -9.39
N VAL A 107 29.20 2.58 -10.69
CA VAL A 107 30.07 3.46 -11.50
C VAL A 107 30.00 4.90 -10.99
N MET A 108 28.79 5.42 -10.70
CA MET A 108 28.63 6.75 -10.14
C MET A 108 29.31 6.93 -8.79
N LYS A 109 29.21 5.95 -7.89
CA LYS A 109 29.90 5.99 -6.59
C LYS A 109 31.41 6.00 -6.79
N THR A 110 31.93 5.19 -7.73
CA THR A 110 33.37 5.19 -8.08
C THR A 110 33.79 6.58 -8.56
N TRP A 111 33.05 7.22 -9.46
CA TRP A 111 33.36 8.58 -9.93
C TRP A 111 33.36 9.60 -8.80
N ILE A 112 32.43 9.51 -7.87
CA ILE A 112 32.36 10.42 -6.71
C ILE A 112 33.59 10.23 -5.82
N ASP A 113 34.00 9.00 -5.56
CA ASP A 113 35.17 8.72 -4.76
C ASP A 113 36.46 9.20 -5.46
N GLU A 114 36.55 9.02 -6.78
CA GLU A 114 37.65 9.53 -7.59
C GLU A 114 37.67 11.08 -7.66
N ILE A 115 36.50 11.74 -7.72
CA ILE A 115 36.38 13.22 -7.63
C ILE A 115 36.89 13.70 -6.25
N ARG A 116 36.49 13.04 -5.18
CA ARG A 116 36.95 13.37 -3.82
C ARG A 116 38.44 13.17 -3.63
N ALA A 117 38.98 12.14 -4.25
CA ALA A 117 40.44 11.85 -4.21
C ALA A 117 41.26 12.71 -5.20
N GLY A 118 40.59 13.49 -6.07
CA GLY A 118 41.28 14.23 -7.15
C GLY A 118 41.94 13.33 -8.19
N THR A 119 41.44 12.10 -8.37
CA THR A 119 42.03 11.07 -9.26
C THR A 119 41.19 10.78 -10.50
N LEU A 120 40.02 11.42 -10.62
CA LEU A 120 39.13 11.23 -11.77
C LEU A 120 39.81 11.72 -13.06
N LYS A 121 39.91 10.84 -14.07
CA LYS A 121 40.58 11.17 -15.33
C LYS A 121 39.80 12.14 -16.22
N SER A 122 38.49 12.19 -16.09
CA SER A 122 37.63 13.05 -16.89
C SER A 122 37.31 14.36 -16.18
N SER A 123 37.97 15.42 -16.57
CA SER A 123 37.70 16.78 -16.06
C SER A 123 36.31 17.28 -16.44
N GLU A 124 35.71 16.74 -17.51
CA GLU A 124 34.38 17.08 -17.99
C GLU A 124 33.28 16.54 -17.05
N ILE A 125 33.40 15.25 -16.65
CA ILE A 125 32.50 14.62 -15.71
C ILE A 125 32.60 15.30 -14.34
N GLU A 126 33.82 15.56 -13.86
CA GLU A 126 34.05 16.27 -12.60
C GLU A 126 33.38 17.64 -12.60
N THR A 127 33.63 18.43 -13.67
CA THR A 127 33.04 19.76 -13.83
C THR A 127 31.52 19.71 -13.86
N SER A 128 30.95 18.76 -14.61
CA SER A 128 29.50 18.58 -14.74
C SER A 128 28.86 18.15 -13.42
N MET A 129 29.46 17.24 -12.67
CA MET A 129 29.00 16.81 -11.37
C MET A 129 29.04 17.93 -10.33
N MET A 130 30.14 18.71 -10.30
CA MET A 130 30.27 19.87 -9.40
C MET A 130 29.27 20.97 -9.74
N GLN A 131 29.03 21.26 -11.03
CA GLN A 131 28.01 22.22 -11.47
C GLN A 131 26.60 21.73 -11.11
N LEU A 132 26.29 20.45 -11.31
CA LEU A 132 25.00 19.87 -10.94
C LEU A 132 24.77 19.98 -9.45
N SER A 133 25.74 19.58 -8.65
CA SER A 133 25.70 19.69 -7.19
C SER A 133 25.40 21.10 -6.72
N LYS A 134 26.15 22.10 -7.21
CA LYS A 134 25.97 23.53 -6.87
C LYS A 134 24.58 24.04 -7.29
N ARG A 135 24.08 23.67 -8.48
CA ARG A 135 22.76 24.07 -8.93
C ARG A 135 21.64 23.45 -8.12
N LEU A 136 21.79 22.15 -7.76
CA LEU A 136 20.81 21.46 -6.93
C LEU A 136 20.73 22.05 -5.50
N GLN A 137 21.85 22.47 -4.92
CA GLN A 137 21.86 23.17 -3.63
C GLN A 137 21.06 24.47 -3.67
N ASN A 138 21.15 25.21 -4.78
CA ASN A 138 20.45 26.47 -4.98
C ASN A 138 19.04 26.31 -5.57
N THR A 139 18.55 25.09 -5.73
CA THR A 139 17.21 24.81 -6.27
C THR A 139 16.26 24.53 -5.12
N GLY A 140 15.23 25.36 -4.95
CA GLY A 140 14.15 25.08 -4.02
C GLY A 140 13.20 24.00 -4.54
N GLY A 141 12.52 23.28 -3.62
CA GLY A 141 11.53 22.27 -3.94
C GLY A 141 12.11 20.86 -4.17
N LYS A 142 11.27 19.94 -4.69
CA LYS A 142 11.65 18.52 -4.91
C LYS A 142 12.80 18.37 -5.90
N LYS A 143 13.89 17.77 -5.46
CA LYS A 143 15.11 17.52 -6.27
C LYS A 143 15.02 16.17 -6.98
N VAL A 144 14.01 15.99 -7.80
CA VAL A 144 13.73 14.81 -8.62
C VAL A 144 13.62 15.25 -10.07
N TYR A 145 14.14 14.49 -11.01
CA TYR A 145 14.28 14.87 -12.43
C TYR A 145 13.03 15.54 -13.03
N GLY A 146 11.83 15.04 -12.72
CA GLY A 146 10.57 15.58 -13.22
C GLY A 146 10.35 17.06 -12.88
N TYR A 147 10.80 17.51 -11.72
CA TYR A 147 10.56 18.85 -11.15
C TYR A 147 11.69 19.85 -11.38
N LEU A 148 12.82 19.42 -11.96
CA LEU A 148 13.95 20.29 -12.21
C LEU A 148 13.69 21.23 -13.41
N LYS A 149 14.33 22.40 -13.37
CA LYS A 149 14.37 23.34 -14.52
C LYS A 149 15.11 22.71 -15.70
N ARG A 150 14.84 23.20 -16.91
CA ARG A 150 15.37 22.64 -18.15
C ARG A 150 16.89 22.58 -18.18
N ASP A 151 17.53 23.65 -17.74
CA ASP A 151 19.00 23.78 -17.70
C ASP A 151 19.66 22.76 -16.74
N VAL A 152 18.99 22.41 -15.64
CA VAL A 152 19.45 21.37 -14.70
C VAL A 152 19.17 19.97 -15.28
N LYS A 153 18.04 19.78 -15.97
CA LYS A 153 17.73 18.52 -16.66
C LYS A 153 18.74 18.22 -17.77
N ASP A 154 19.11 19.23 -18.55
CA ASP A 154 20.10 19.08 -19.62
C ASP A 154 21.45 18.65 -19.05
N LEU A 155 21.85 19.14 -17.87
CA LEU A 155 23.05 18.73 -17.18
C LEU A 155 22.99 17.28 -16.64
N VAL A 156 21.84 16.89 -16.08
CA VAL A 156 21.60 15.50 -15.66
C VAL A 156 21.63 14.56 -16.87
N ASP A 157 20.97 14.93 -17.96
CA ASP A 157 20.95 14.14 -19.20
C ASP A 157 22.36 13.96 -19.76
N HIS A 158 23.18 15.01 -19.75
CA HIS A 158 24.57 14.92 -20.18
C HIS A 158 25.38 13.93 -19.30
N ILE A 159 25.28 13.99 -17.98
CA ILE A 159 25.97 13.05 -17.09
C ILE A 159 25.51 11.61 -17.30
N VAL A 160 24.21 11.40 -17.56
CA VAL A 160 23.67 10.07 -17.87
C VAL A 160 24.19 9.54 -19.20
N ASP A 161 24.36 10.40 -20.22
CA ASP A 161 24.95 10.02 -21.53
C ASP A 161 26.47 9.75 -21.39
N GLU A 162 27.17 10.44 -20.51
CA GLU A 162 28.57 10.11 -20.18
C GLU A 162 28.67 8.76 -19.44
N LEU A 163 27.71 8.47 -18.52
CA LEU A 163 27.63 7.20 -17.82
C LEU A 163 27.40 6.02 -18.78
N GLU A 164 26.66 6.22 -19.88
CA GLU A 164 26.46 5.23 -20.94
C GLU A 164 27.78 4.83 -21.64
N LYS A 165 28.78 5.74 -21.68
CA LYS A 165 30.06 5.47 -22.31
C LYS A 165 30.98 4.53 -21.50
N ASP A 166 30.67 4.30 -20.22
CA ASP A 166 31.38 3.28 -19.43
C ASP A 166 31.02 1.90 -19.95
N ASP A 167 32.05 1.09 -20.30
CA ASP A 167 31.86 -0.24 -20.91
C ASP A 167 30.93 -1.16 -20.11
N ARG A 168 30.95 -1.05 -18.79
CA ARG A 168 30.13 -1.86 -17.88
C ARG A 168 28.64 -1.49 -17.96
N VAL A 169 28.35 -0.21 -18.14
CA VAL A 169 26.99 0.33 -18.29
C VAL A 169 26.49 0.12 -19.70
N SER A 170 27.34 0.41 -20.70
CA SER A 170 27.04 0.25 -22.13
C SER A 170 26.66 -1.19 -22.49
N ALA A 171 27.36 -2.18 -21.93
CA ALA A 171 27.08 -3.60 -22.16
C ALA A 171 25.66 -3.96 -21.68
N LEU A 172 25.31 -3.60 -20.44
CA LEU A 172 23.99 -3.87 -19.86
C LEU A 172 22.86 -3.06 -20.53
N TYR A 173 23.15 -1.84 -20.99
CA TYR A 173 22.17 -1.06 -21.72
C TYR A 173 21.84 -1.67 -23.09
N ARG A 174 22.83 -2.21 -23.80
CA ARG A 174 22.61 -2.96 -25.05
C ARG A 174 21.83 -4.24 -24.79
N GLU A 175 22.16 -4.98 -23.74
CA GLU A 175 21.44 -6.20 -23.34
C GLU A 175 19.95 -5.90 -23.04
N TRP A 176 19.67 -4.87 -22.24
CA TRP A 176 18.30 -4.39 -22.00
C TRP A 176 17.59 -4.00 -23.30
N GLY A 177 18.32 -3.37 -24.24
CA GLY A 177 17.80 -3.02 -25.57
C GLY A 177 17.42 -4.24 -26.40
N LEU A 178 18.19 -5.34 -26.34
CA LEU A 178 17.86 -6.58 -27.02
C LEU A 178 16.54 -7.18 -26.53
N TRP A 179 16.29 -7.17 -25.23
CA TRP A 179 14.99 -7.60 -24.66
C TRP A 179 13.86 -6.69 -25.10
N GLN A 180 14.10 -5.38 -25.19
CA GLN A 180 13.12 -4.43 -25.69
C GLN A 180 12.80 -4.68 -27.16
N ASP A 181 13.80 -4.96 -27.98
CA ASP A 181 13.65 -5.30 -29.40
C ASP A 181 12.89 -6.61 -29.60
N GLU A 182 13.12 -7.61 -28.76
CA GLU A 182 12.42 -8.89 -28.83
C GLU A 182 10.92 -8.73 -28.62
N ILE A 183 10.52 -7.90 -27.66
CA ILE A 183 9.12 -7.52 -27.45
C ILE A 183 8.56 -6.78 -28.68
N VAL A 184 9.32 -5.84 -29.26
CA VAL A 184 8.86 -5.03 -30.41
C VAL A 184 8.74 -5.88 -31.68
N LYS A 185 9.65 -6.81 -31.93
CA LYS A 185 9.64 -7.71 -33.12
C LYS A 185 8.35 -8.53 -33.21
N THR A 186 7.72 -8.84 -32.08
CA THR A 186 6.47 -9.63 -32.05
C THR A 186 5.31 -8.91 -32.74
N TYR A 187 5.32 -7.57 -32.81
CA TYR A 187 4.23 -6.79 -33.38
C TYR A 187 4.66 -5.70 -34.39
N ARG A 188 5.97 -5.46 -34.58
CA ARG A 188 6.52 -4.54 -35.57
C ARG A 188 7.60 -5.23 -36.42
N LYS A 189 7.62 -4.94 -37.72
CA LYS A 189 8.63 -5.48 -38.66
C LYS A 189 9.98 -4.76 -38.64
N GLN A 190 10.06 -3.56 -38.05
CA GLN A 190 11.27 -2.76 -37.97
C GLN A 190 11.54 -2.38 -36.51
N THR A 191 12.77 -2.63 -36.07
CA THR A 191 13.31 -2.14 -34.82
C THR A 191 13.92 -0.76 -35.04
N GLU A 192 13.70 0.15 -34.11
CA GLU A 192 14.32 1.47 -34.09
C GLU A 192 15.69 1.35 -33.44
N GLU A 193 16.68 2.17 -33.82
CA GLU A 193 17.97 2.24 -33.13
C GLU A 193 17.72 2.60 -31.65
N LEU A 194 18.50 1.99 -30.76
CA LEU A 194 18.43 2.24 -29.33
C LEU A 194 18.83 3.70 -29.07
N PRO A 195 17.91 4.55 -28.55
CA PRO A 195 18.22 5.96 -28.31
C PRO A 195 19.20 6.11 -27.15
N PRO A 196 19.86 7.25 -26.96
CA PRO A 196 20.72 7.51 -25.80
C PRO A 196 20.02 7.20 -24.47
N LEU A 197 20.79 6.74 -23.47
CA LEU A 197 20.28 6.34 -22.17
C LEU A 197 19.46 7.47 -21.50
N SER A 198 19.87 8.72 -21.67
CA SER A 198 19.15 9.89 -21.19
C SER A 198 17.76 10.08 -21.84
N LYS A 199 17.52 9.54 -23.01
CA LYS A 199 16.24 9.66 -23.74
C LYS A 199 15.28 8.50 -23.49
N GLN A 200 15.66 7.53 -22.66
CA GLN A 200 14.82 6.39 -22.31
C GLN A 200 13.84 6.72 -21.19
N PRO A 201 12.51 6.78 -21.45
CA PRO A 201 11.52 7.08 -20.43
C PRO A 201 11.46 6.04 -19.30
N LYS A 202 11.70 4.76 -19.64
CA LYS A 202 11.66 3.63 -18.72
C LYS A 202 12.84 3.60 -17.72
N LEU A 203 13.93 4.34 -18.00
CA LEU A 203 15.14 4.39 -17.19
C LEU A 203 15.31 5.70 -16.40
N LYS A 204 14.21 6.41 -16.12
CA LYS A 204 14.18 7.65 -15.33
C LYS A 204 14.78 7.49 -13.92
N SER A 205 14.79 6.28 -13.37
CA SER A 205 15.42 5.96 -12.09
C SER A 205 16.93 6.25 -12.08
N ILE A 206 17.64 6.06 -13.21
CA ILE A 206 19.07 6.37 -13.33
C ILE A 206 19.30 7.88 -13.22
N LYS A 207 18.44 8.72 -13.82
CA LYS A 207 18.52 10.17 -13.69
C LYS A 207 18.35 10.65 -12.24
N ASN A 208 17.41 10.03 -11.51
CA ASN A 208 17.21 10.34 -10.11
C ASN A 208 18.37 9.89 -9.23
N MET A 209 19.01 8.79 -9.57
CA MET A 209 20.24 8.31 -8.91
C MET A 209 21.38 9.32 -9.12
N VAL A 210 21.61 9.81 -10.34
CA VAL A 210 22.62 10.86 -10.63
C VAL A 210 22.36 12.12 -9.80
N ILE A 211 21.11 12.54 -9.66
CA ILE A 211 20.72 13.68 -8.83
C ILE A 211 21.05 13.41 -7.36
N ALA A 212 20.72 12.24 -6.84
CA ALA A 212 21.02 11.87 -5.46
C ALA A 212 22.52 11.86 -5.17
N GLU A 213 23.32 11.31 -6.06
CA GLU A 213 24.77 11.26 -5.90
C GLU A 213 25.43 12.65 -6.06
N ALA A 214 24.91 13.52 -6.94
CA ALA A 214 25.38 14.90 -7.04
C ALA A 214 25.06 15.72 -5.77
N LEU A 215 23.93 15.46 -5.11
CA LEU A 215 23.61 16.06 -3.82
C LEU A 215 24.57 15.60 -2.72
N ARG A 216 24.94 14.32 -2.70
CA ARG A 216 25.95 13.79 -1.75
C ARG A 216 27.32 14.40 -1.96
N LEU A 217 27.69 14.67 -3.21
CA LEU A 217 28.97 15.36 -3.50
C LEU A 217 29.01 16.76 -2.91
N GLY A 218 27.88 17.50 -2.94
CA GLY A 218 27.79 18.86 -2.45
C GLY A 218 27.64 19.02 -0.93
N SER A 219 27.27 17.95 -0.23
CA SER A 219 27.11 17.98 1.23
C SER A 219 28.43 17.82 2.01
N HIS A 220 29.56 17.62 1.33
CA HIS A 220 30.86 17.26 1.92
C HIS A 220 31.92 18.36 1.90
N HIS A 221 31.56 19.65 1.85
CA HIS A 221 32.49 20.73 2.22
C HIS A 221 32.40 20.98 3.72
N PHE A 222 32.74 19.98 4.54
CA PHE A 222 33.00 20.16 5.94
C PHE A 222 34.51 20.39 6.18
N LEU A 223 34.91 21.62 6.43
CA LEU A 223 36.08 21.91 7.22
C LEU A 223 35.77 21.43 8.65
N PHE A 224 36.46 20.39 9.09
CA PHE A 224 36.47 20.00 10.51
C PHE A 224 37.15 21.11 11.33
N GLU A 225 36.41 22.13 11.70
CA GLU A 225 36.79 22.97 12.84
C GLU A 225 36.42 22.21 14.11
N GLU A 226 37.35 22.15 15.05
CA GLU A 226 37.23 21.48 16.35
C GLU A 226 36.20 22.22 17.25
N ASN A 227 34.93 22.19 16.90
CA ASN A 227 33.86 22.54 17.81
C ASN A 227 33.22 21.23 18.30
N GLU A 228 33.42 20.91 19.56
CA GLU A 228 32.89 19.71 20.24
C GLU A 228 31.36 19.62 20.21
N ASP A 229 30.66 20.64 19.74
CA ASP A 229 29.18 20.69 19.60
C ASP A 229 28.65 20.69 18.17
N GLY A 230 29.45 20.24 17.19
CA GLY A 230 29.13 20.30 15.76
C GLY A 230 28.03 19.36 15.25
N TYR A 231 27.35 18.60 16.11
CA TYR A 231 26.14 17.91 15.77
C TYR A 231 24.96 18.85 15.95
N SER A 232 24.73 19.71 14.95
CA SER A 232 23.45 20.39 14.87
C SER A 232 22.38 19.33 14.66
N GLU A 233 21.43 19.25 15.60
CA GLU A 233 20.18 18.50 15.37
C GLU A 233 19.67 18.91 13.99
N PRO A 234 19.33 17.95 13.15
CA PRO A 234 18.83 18.28 11.83
C PRO A 234 17.65 19.22 12.01
N LYS A 235 17.73 20.41 11.42
CA LYS A 235 16.57 21.29 11.30
C LYS A 235 15.48 20.50 10.61
N ASP A 236 14.28 20.51 11.13
CA ASP A 236 13.06 19.75 10.88
C ASP A 236 12.70 19.31 9.43
N ASP A 237 13.65 19.17 8.53
CA ASP A 237 13.46 18.61 7.19
C ASP A 237 13.44 17.08 7.17
N PHE A 238 13.15 16.45 8.31
CA PHE A 238 12.96 15.02 8.35
C PHE A 238 11.68 14.63 7.64
N PHE A 239 11.85 14.10 6.44
CA PHE A 239 10.96 13.05 5.97
C PHE A 239 11.07 11.90 6.98
N ILE A 240 10.22 11.95 8.02
CA ILE A 240 9.80 10.74 8.67
C ILE A 240 9.23 9.93 7.52
N GLN A 241 9.91 8.86 7.09
CA GLN A 241 9.25 7.81 6.36
C GLN A 241 8.24 7.27 7.37
N GLU A 242 7.07 7.89 7.36
CA GLU A 242 5.90 7.32 8.00
C GLU A 242 5.83 5.92 7.44
N PRO A 243 5.73 4.87 8.27
CA PRO A 243 5.29 3.59 7.76
C PRO A 243 4.02 3.95 7.01
N ASN A 244 4.04 3.75 5.69
CA ASN A 244 2.87 4.02 4.85
C ASN A 244 1.70 3.43 5.62
N PRO A 245 0.72 4.20 6.10
CA PRO A 245 -0.40 3.67 6.84
C PRO A 245 -1.35 2.98 5.86
N VAL A 246 -0.77 2.10 5.04
CA VAL A 246 -1.50 1.04 4.39
C VAL A 246 -1.94 0.18 5.56
N ALA A 247 -3.10 0.54 6.11
CA ALA A 247 -3.75 -0.18 7.19
C ALA A 247 -3.54 -1.65 6.90
N GLU A 248 -2.90 -2.37 7.82
CA GLU A 248 -2.78 -3.81 7.74
C GLU A 248 -4.13 -4.30 7.26
N LEU A 249 -4.11 -5.14 6.21
CA LEU A 249 -5.32 -5.71 5.64
C LEU A 249 -6.05 -6.45 6.76
N THR A 250 -6.77 -5.70 7.59
CA THR A 250 -7.57 -6.27 8.69
C THR A 250 -8.72 -6.97 8.03
N GLY A 251 -8.67 -8.30 8.11
CA GLY A 251 -9.66 -9.18 7.51
C GLY A 251 -10.99 -9.13 8.25
N GLU A 252 -11.66 -7.99 8.22
CA GLU A 252 -13.08 -7.96 8.56
C GLU A 252 -13.86 -8.40 7.35
N LEU A 253 -14.40 -9.61 7.44
CA LEU A 253 -15.33 -10.15 6.46
C LEU A 253 -16.60 -9.31 6.46
N ASP A 254 -16.84 -8.61 5.36
CA ASP A 254 -18.18 -8.16 5.06
C ASP A 254 -19.08 -9.34 4.75
N SER A 255 -20.15 -9.44 5.51
CA SER A 255 -21.11 -10.54 5.50
C SER A 255 -21.88 -10.70 4.21
N ASP A 256 -21.89 -9.66 3.39
CA ASP A 256 -22.79 -9.57 2.24
C ASP A 256 -22.39 -10.52 1.10
N TYR A 257 -21.08 -10.80 0.96
CA TYR A 257 -20.57 -11.75 -0.03
C TYR A 257 -20.87 -13.21 0.28
N ALA A 258 -20.69 -13.58 1.55
CA ALA A 258 -21.03 -14.91 2.00
C ALA A 258 -22.52 -15.22 1.72
N GLU A 259 -23.36 -14.19 1.72
CA GLU A 259 -24.78 -14.32 1.47
C GLU A 259 -25.12 -14.50 -0.02
N GLU A 260 -24.46 -13.80 -0.92
CA GLU A 260 -24.70 -13.92 -2.38
C GLU A 260 -24.22 -15.26 -2.94
N GLU A 261 -23.02 -15.70 -2.54
CA GLU A 261 -22.51 -17.03 -2.94
C GLU A 261 -23.37 -18.16 -2.38
N LEU A 262 -23.79 -18.04 -1.13
CA LEU A 262 -24.62 -19.05 -0.49
C LEU A 262 -26.01 -19.16 -1.16
N LYS A 263 -26.57 -18.05 -1.64
CA LYS A 263 -27.80 -18.05 -2.43
C LYS A 263 -27.63 -18.88 -3.70
N GLN A 264 -26.48 -18.81 -4.37
CA GLN A 264 -26.17 -19.63 -5.55
C GLN A 264 -25.92 -21.09 -5.18
N GLU A 265 -25.25 -21.39 -4.05
CA GLU A 265 -25.00 -22.77 -3.58
C GLU A 265 -26.27 -23.45 -3.06
N LEU A 266 -27.11 -22.74 -2.32
CA LEU A 266 -28.36 -23.29 -1.78
C LEU A 266 -29.47 -23.42 -2.84
N PHE A 267 -29.44 -22.57 -3.87
CA PHE A 267 -30.49 -22.51 -4.91
C PHE A 267 -29.91 -22.43 -6.34
N PRO A 268 -29.10 -23.40 -6.81
CA PRO A 268 -28.38 -23.34 -8.08
C PRO A 268 -29.25 -23.25 -9.32
N ASN A 269 -30.58 -23.51 -9.24
CA ASN A 269 -31.49 -23.56 -10.38
C ASN A 269 -32.74 -22.66 -10.26
N GLY A 270 -32.79 -21.72 -9.35
CA GLY A 270 -33.95 -20.83 -9.21
C GLY A 270 -35.29 -21.55 -8.93
N ARG A 271 -35.29 -22.84 -8.55
CA ARG A 271 -36.51 -23.60 -8.28
C ARG A 271 -37.09 -23.19 -6.95
N LYS A 272 -38.29 -22.62 -7.00
CA LYS A 272 -39.15 -22.31 -5.85
C LYS A 272 -39.56 -23.60 -5.16
N GLU A 273 -38.86 -23.99 -4.07
CA GLU A 273 -39.48 -24.92 -3.11
C GLU A 273 -40.46 -24.12 -2.24
N LYS A 274 -41.73 -24.42 -2.34
CA LYS A 274 -42.75 -23.94 -1.42
C LYS A 274 -42.58 -24.64 -0.08
N SER A 275 -41.68 -24.21 0.76
CA SER A 275 -41.65 -24.60 2.16
C SER A 275 -41.74 -23.33 3.02
N SER A 276 -42.65 -23.35 3.95
CA SER A 276 -42.97 -22.25 4.88
C SER A 276 -41.87 -21.91 5.90
N SER A 277 -40.65 -22.33 5.64
CA SER A 277 -39.49 -22.19 6.53
C SER A 277 -38.28 -21.49 5.92
N ASN A 278 -38.38 -20.90 4.74
CA ASN A 278 -37.23 -20.24 4.09
C ASN A 278 -37.29 -18.73 4.29
N TRP A 279 -36.27 -18.14 4.94
CA TRP A 279 -36.16 -16.69 5.12
C TRP A 279 -35.69 -15.94 3.86
N TRP A 280 -35.24 -16.65 2.83
CA TRP A 280 -34.98 -16.10 1.49
C TRP A 280 -36.29 -15.97 0.69
N THR A 281 -37.19 -15.16 1.21
CA THR A 281 -38.49 -14.87 0.56
C THR A 281 -38.31 -13.93 -0.62
N ASP A 282 -39.28 -13.93 -1.55
CA ASP A 282 -39.30 -12.93 -2.64
C ASP A 282 -39.34 -11.49 -2.07
N GLY A 283 -40.01 -11.28 -0.93
CA GLY A 283 -40.07 -10.00 -0.23
C GLY A 283 -38.74 -9.55 0.33
N TYR A 284 -38.01 -10.46 0.99
CA TYR A 284 -36.67 -10.18 1.52
C TYR A 284 -35.65 -9.89 0.39
N ILE A 285 -35.69 -10.67 -0.70
CA ILE A 285 -34.83 -10.44 -1.87
C ILE A 285 -35.12 -9.07 -2.52
N GLN A 286 -36.41 -8.69 -2.65
CA GLN A 286 -36.76 -7.37 -3.15
C GLN A 286 -36.29 -6.26 -2.21
N ALA A 287 -36.39 -6.44 -0.89
CA ALA A 287 -35.89 -5.50 0.10
C ALA A 287 -34.38 -5.25 -0.07
N ARG A 288 -33.60 -6.32 -0.26
CA ARG A 288 -32.16 -6.21 -0.52
C ARG A 288 -31.86 -5.52 -1.86
N ASN A 289 -32.62 -5.82 -2.91
CA ASN A 289 -32.45 -5.14 -4.20
C ASN A 289 -32.72 -3.64 -4.10
N TYR A 290 -33.66 -3.22 -3.25
CA TYR A 290 -33.86 -1.78 -2.94
C TYR A 290 -32.74 -1.21 -2.07
N LEU A 291 -32.17 -2.00 -1.14
CA LEU A 291 -31.11 -1.54 -0.26
C LEU A 291 -29.79 -1.28 -1.02
N TYR A 292 -29.41 -2.19 -1.91
CA TYR A 292 -28.13 -2.14 -2.61
C TYR A 292 -28.22 -1.64 -4.06
N GLY A 293 -29.40 -1.61 -4.63
CA GLY A 293 -29.59 -1.48 -6.06
C GLY A 293 -29.31 -2.81 -6.81
N SER A 294 -29.74 -2.89 -8.05
CA SER A 294 -29.43 -3.99 -8.98
C SER A 294 -29.57 -3.49 -10.41
N ASP A 295 -29.17 -4.29 -11.41
CA ASP A 295 -29.32 -3.93 -12.83
C ASP A 295 -30.75 -3.52 -13.23
N SER A 296 -31.75 -4.04 -12.49
CA SER A 296 -33.19 -3.81 -12.75
C SER A 296 -33.89 -2.93 -11.71
N THR A 297 -33.21 -2.58 -10.59
CA THR A 297 -33.84 -1.88 -9.45
C THR A 297 -32.93 -0.78 -8.96
N LEU A 298 -33.40 0.46 -9.00
CA LEU A 298 -32.69 1.59 -8.39
C LEU A 298 -32.70 1.47 -6.87
N GLN A 299 -31.61 1.89 -6.24
CA GLN A 299 -31.51 1.96 -4.79
C GLN A 299 -32.61 2.88 -4.20
N ASP A 300 -33.32 2.37 -3.19
CA ASP A 300 -34.41 3.09 -2.52
C ASP A 300 -34.49 2.61 -1.07
N PHE A 301 -33.86 3.32 -0.18
CA PHE A 301 -33.77 2.95 1.24
C PHE A 301 -35.13 2.91 1.94
N GLU A 302 -36.07 3.77 1.56
CA GLU A 302 -37.40 3.77 2.20
C GLU A 302 -38.20 2.51 1.79
N LYS A 303 -38.16 2.13 0.51
CA LYS A 303 -38.80 0.87 0.08
C LYS A 303 -38.11 -0.34 0.67
N ALA A 304 -36.78 -0.32 0.79
CA ALA A 304 -36.01 -1.38 1.47
C ALA A 304 -36.51 -1.54 2.92
N TYR A 305 -36.59 -0.45 3.66
CA TYR A 305 -37.05 -0.44 5.04
C TYR A 305 -38.45 -1.02 5.20
N GLN A 306 -39.42 -0.53 4.41
CA GLN A 306 -40.81 -1.01 4.49
C GLN A 306 -40.92 -2.50 4.21
N LYS A 307 -40.15 -2.99 3.23
CA LYS A 307 -40.09 -4.42 2.89
C LYS A 307 -39.44 -5.25 3.99
N PHE A 308 -38.30 -4.80 4.55
CA PHE A 308 -37.66 -5.48 5.67
C PHE A 308 -38.56 -5.49 6.90
N LEU A 309 -39.29 -4.40 7.18
CA LEU A 309 -40.23 -4.36 8.30
C LEU A 309 -41.33 -5.41 8.14
N GLN A 310 -41.93 -5.50 6.94
CA GLN A 310 -42.95 -6.49 6.64
C GLN A 310 -42.43 -7.94 6.81
N GLU A 311 -41.22 -8.22 6.38
CA GLU A 311 -40.56 -9.53 6.52
C GLU A 311 -40.21 -9.83 8.00
N ALA A 312 -39.73 -8.82 8.73
CA ALA A 312 -39.41 -8.93 10.15
C ALA A 312 -40.64 -9.22 11.01
N GLU A 313 -41.80 -8.62 10.69
CA GLU A 313 -43.07 -8.92 11.33
C GLU A 313 -43.52 -10.36 11.11
N GLN A 314 -43.07 -10.99 10.02
CA GLN A 314 -43.33 -12.41 9.74
C GLN A 314 -42.26 -13.35 10.39
N GLY A 315 -41.37 -12.79 11.21
CA GLY A 315 -40.33 -13.54 11.92
C GLY A 315 -39.10 -13.84 11.11
N ASN A 316 -38.87 -13.13 10.01
CA ASN A 316 -37.65 -13.28 9.20
C ASN A 316 -36.44 -12.64 9.92
N GLY A 317 -35.57 -13.46 10.51
CA GLY A 317 -34.39 -13.00 11.26
C GLY A 317 -33.37 -12.27 10.41
N PHE A 318 -33.27 -12.58 9.11
CA PHE A 318 -32.39 -11.83 8.20
C PHE A 318 -32.89 -10.40 7.99
N ALA A 319 -34.19 -10.22 7.81
CA ALA A 319 -34.79 -8.90 7.70
C ALA A 319 -34.63 -8.09 8.98
N MET A 320 -34.76 -8.71 10.16
CA MET A 320 -34.47 -8.06 11.44
C MET A 320 -33.02 -7.60 11.55
N HIS A 321 -32.08 -8.43 11.11
CA HIS A 321 -30.66 -8.07 11.09
C HIS A 321 -30.40 -6.88 10.14
N ASP A 322 -30.96 -6.89 8.92
CA ASP A 322 -30.78 -5.80 7.96
C ASP A 322 -31.44 -4.50 8.42
N LEU A 323 -32.57 -4.56 9.14
CA LEU A 323 -33.12 -3.40 9.84
C LEU A 323 -32.17 -2.85 10.90
N GLY A 324 -31.56 -3.73 11.69
CA GLY A 324 -30.50 -3.34 12.63
C GLY A 324 -29.37 -2.58 11.95
N ARG A 325 -28.90 -3.08 10.82
CA ARG A 325 -27.88 -2.43 10.00
C ARG A 325 -28.32 -1.07 9.45
N MET A 326 -29.54 -0.97 8.92
CA MET A 326 -30.05 0.30 8.41
C MET A 326 -30.08 1.39 9.49
N PHE A 327 -30.39 1.05 10.74
CA PHE A 327 -30.31 1.99 11.86
C PHE A 327 -28.88 2.24 12.33
N ALA A 328 -27.99 1.24 12.31
CA ALA A 328 -26.60 1.40 12.72
C ALA A 328 -25.84 2.34 11.76
N ASP A 329 -26.03 2.14 10.45
CA ASP A 329 -25.30 2.84 9.40
C ASP A 329 -26.02 4.12 8.90
N GLY A 330 -27.22 4.42 9.42
CA GLY A 330 -27.99 5.58 9.00
C GLY A 330 -28.48 5.51 7.54
N LEU A 331 -28.80 4.30 7.04
CA LEU A 331 -29.18 4.09 5.64
C LEU A 331 -30.63 4.56 5.39
N GLY A 332 -30.78 5.71 4.74
CA GLY A 332 -32.05 6.36 4.42
C GLY A 332 -32.79 6.95 5.63
N ARG A 333 -32.15 7.03 6.78
CA ARG A 333 -32.68 7.58 8.05
C ARG A 333 -31.52 7.99 8.95
N ASP A 334 -31.84 8.72 10.03
CA ASP A 334 -30.82 9.05 11.02
C ASP A 334 -30.34 7.77 11.73
N ALA A 335 -29.04 7.71 11.97
CA ALA A 335 -28.43 6.59 12.69
C ALA A 335 -28.94 6.55 14.14
N ASP A 336 -29.37 5.38 14.59
CA ASP A 336 -29.81 5.11 15.95
C ASP A 336 -29.26 3.78 16.45
N VAL A 337 -28.16 3.85 17.19
CA VAL A 337 -27.48 2.67 17.74
C VAL A 337 -28.39 1.89 18.71
N GLY A 338 -29.24 2.58 19.46
CA GLY A 338 -30.17 1.94 20.42
C GLY A 338 -31.26 1.12 19.71
N LEU A 339 -31.83 1.66 18.64
CA LEU A 339 -32.79 0.93 17.80
C LEU A 339 -32.13 -0.19 17.01
N ALA A 340 -30.92 0.04 16.48
CA ALA A 340 -30.11 -0.98 15.82
C ALA A 340 -29.90 -2.19 16.73
N GLN A 341 -29.47 -1.95 17.98
CA GLN A 341 -29.22 -3.02 18.95
C GLN A 341 -30.48 -3.83 19.24
N LYS A 342 -31.66 -3.18 19.41
CA LYS A 342 -32.91 -3.88 19.60
C LYS A 342 -33.31 -4.77 18.41
N TRP A 343 -33.05 -4.33 17.18
CA TRP A 343 -33.31 -5.15 16.02
C TRP A 343 -32.32 -6.32 15.90
N TYR A 344 -31.06 -6.12 16.25
CA TYR A 344 -30.08 -7.20 16.34
C TYR A 344 -30.41 -8.20 17.44
N GLU A 345 -30.93 -7.77 18.61
CA GLU A 345 -31.42 -8.67 19.67
C GLU A 345 -32.52 -9.60 19.15
N LYS A 346 -33.52 -9.03 18.46
CA LYS A 346 -34.61 -9.81 17.85
C LYS A 346 -34.07 -10.78 16.78
N ALA A 347 -33.12 -10.31 15.97
CA ALA A 347 -32.49 -11.14 14.94
C ALA A 347 -31.73 -12.32 15.57
N LEU A 348 -30.94 -12.08 16.62
CA LEU A 348 -30.18 -13.12 17.31
C LEU A 348 -31.12 -14.15 17.95
N GLU A 349 -32.19 -13.72 18.63
CA GLU A 349 -33.20 -14.60 19.19
C GLU A 349 -33.84 -15.48 18.10
N ALA A 350 -34.25 -14.85 16.97
CA ALA A 350 -34.83 -15.58 15.84
C ALA A 350 -33.82 -16.59 15.25
N PHE A 351 -32.55 -16.26 15.16
CA PHE A 351 -31.51 -17.16 14.68
C PHE A 351 -31.32 -18.36 15.61
N LEU A 352 -31.26 -18.15 16.91
CA LEU A 352 -31.10 -19.19 17.90
C LEU A 352 -32.27 -20.18 17.89
N VAL A 353 -33.51 -19.66 17.87
CA VAL A 353 -34.71 -20.50 17.78
C VAL A 353 -34.75 -21.32 16.48
N ARG A 354 -34.36 -20.70 15.37
CA ARG A 354 -34.38 -21.39 14.08
C ARG A 354 -33.28 -22.44 13.96
N GLU A 355 -32.10 -22.22 14.58
CA GLU A 355 -30.98 -23.14 14.53
C GLU A 355 -31.33 -24.55 14.99
N GLU A 356 -32.23 -24.66 16.00
CA GLU A 356 -32.71 -25.94 16.54
C GLU A 356 -33.54 -26.74 15.52
N SER A 357 -34.25 -26.07 14.62
CA SER A 357 -35.23 -26.67 13.72
C SER A 357 -34.82 -26.65 12.24
N VAL A 358 -33.76 -25.93 11.88
CA VAL A 358 -33.34 -25.74 10.49
C VAL A 358 -32.76 -27.03 9.84
N LYS A 359 -32.93 -27.18 8.54
CA LYS A 359 -32.40 -28.31 7.79
C LYS A 359 -30.86 -28.34 7.89
N LYS A 360 -30.27 -29.57 7.93
CA LYS A 360 -28.83 -29.78 8.04
C LYS A 360 -27.99 -28.97 7.04
N LYS A 361 -28.50 -28.75 5.82
CA LYS A 361 -27.80 -27.97 4.78
C LYS A 361 -27.69 -26.48 5.09
N GLU A 362 -28.70 -25.90 5.76
CA GLU A 362 -28.76 -24.47 6.08
C GLU A 362 -28.13 -24.14 7.45
N LYS A 363 -27.91 -25.16 8.27
CA LYS A 363 -27.44 -25.05 9.64
C LYS A 363 -26.06 -24.37 9.77
N PRO A 364 -25.04 -24.74 8.96
CA PRO A 364 -23.70 -24.13 9.07
C PRO A 364 -23.71 -22.63 8.84
N TYR A 365 -24.51 -22.17 7.87
CA TYR A 365 -24.65 -20.73 7.61
C TYR A 365 -25.28 -19.99 8.77
N LEU A 366 -26.36 -20.54 9.35
CA LEU A 366 -27.03 -19.90 10.49
C LEU A 366 -26.11 -19.86 11.70
N GLN A 367 -25.37 -20.93 11.99
CA GLN A 367 -24.35 -20.99 13.05
C GLN A 367 -23.24 -19.95 12.81
N TYR A 368 -22.78 -19.80 11.57
CA TYR A 368 -21.84 -18.76 11.20
C TYR A 368 -22.38 -17.36 11.49
N ARG A 369 -23.64 -17.05 11.12
CA ARG A 369 -24.29 -15.78 11.41
C ARG A 369 -24.39 -15.50 12.91
N ILE A 370 -24.80 -16.49 13.71
CA ILE A 370 -24.85 -16.38 15.18
C ILE A 370 -23.45 -16.10 15.73
N GLY A 371 -22.44 -16.82 15.25
CA GLY A 371 -21.05 -16.60 15.64
C GLY A 371 -20.57 -15.18 15.33
N LYS A 372 -20.92 -14.63 14.16
CA LYS A 372 -20.62 -13.23 13.82
C LYS A 372 -21.28 -12.24 14.75
N MET A 373 -22.54 -12.44 15.09
CA MET A 373 -23.26 -11.54 16.00
C MET A 373 -22.60 -11.49 17.38
N TYR A 374 -22.19 -12.64 17.93
CA TYR A 374 -21.42 -12.66 19.19
C TYR A 374 -20.02 -12.04 19.04
N ALA A 375 -19.34 -12.26 17.91
CA ALA A 375 -18.02 -11.70 17.69
C ALA A 375 -18.03 -10.17 17.57
N SER A 376 -19.10 -9.59 17.04
CA SER A 376 -19.26 -8.15 16.82
C SER A 376 -20.10 -7.45 17.90
N GLY A 377 -20.68 -8.18 18.86
CA GLY A 377 -21.56 -7.60 19.88
C GLY A 377 -22.90 -7.12 19.34
N LEU A 378 -23.42 -7.74 18.27
CA LEU A 378 -24.70 -7.39 17.66
C LEU A 378 -25.82 -8.17 18.33
N GLY A 379 -26.72 -7.48 19.01
CA GLY A 379 -27.84 -8.08 19.73
C GLY A 379 -27.45 -8.84 21.03
N ALA A 380 -26.19 -8.78 21.42
CA ALA A 380 -25.68 -9.29 22.70
C ALA A 380 -24.35 -8.60 23.00
N GLU A 381 -23.85 -8.70 24.24
CA GLU A 381 -22.48 -8.30 24.53
C GLU A 381 -21.50 -9.11 23.70
N GLN A 382 -20.43 -8.43 23.23
CA GLN A 382 -19.35 -9.07 22.49
C GLN A 382 -18.77 -10.24 23.29
N ASN A 383 -18.78 -11.43 22.70
CA ASN A 383 -18.29 -12.64 23.35
C ASN A 383 -17.59 -13.57 22.37
N TYR A 384 -16.27 -13.51 22.36
CA TYR A 384 -15.46 -14.32 21.46
C TYR A 384 -15.47 -15.82 21.79
N GLU A 385 -15.73 -16.24 23.03
CA GLU A 385 -15.86 -17.65 23.38
C GLU A 385 -17.11 -18.26 22.76
N LYS A 386 -18.26 -17.56 22.88
CA LYS A 386 -19.49 -17.96 22.20
C LYS A 386 -19.34 -17.92 20.69
N ALA A 387 -18.67 -16.90 20.14
CA ALA A 387 -18.38 -16.82 18.72
C ALA A 387 -17.54 -18.01 18.24
N ALA A 388 -16.47 -18.35 18.96
CA ALA A 388 -15.63 -19.50 18.64
C ALA A 388 -16.40 -20.81 18.69
N HIS A 389 -17.30 -20.98 19.67
CA HIS A 389 -18.16 -22.15 19.77
C HIS A 389 -19.04 -22.30 18.52
N TRP A 390 -19.74 -21.24 18.09
CA TRP A 390 -20.61 -21.27 16.94
C TRP A 390 -19.84 -21.44 15.62
N PHE A 391 -18.72 -20.75 15.47
CA PHE A 391 -17.84 -20.93 14.32
C PHE A 391 -17.27 -22.33 14.24
N SER A 392 -16.93 -22.96 15.39
CA SER A 392 -16.43 -24.34 15.41
C SER A 392 -17.48 -25.35 14.92
N GLN A 393 -18.74 -25.18 15.29
CA GLN A 393 -19.83 -26.01 14.81
C GLN A 393 -20.03 -25.87 13.30
N ALA A 394 -20.06 -24.64 12.79
CA ALA A 394 -20.18 -24.39 11.36
C ALA A 394 -18.95 -24.85 10.57
N ALA A 395 -17.75 -24.65 11.10
CA ALA A 395 -16.49 -25.09 10.48
C ALA A 395 -16.39 -26.63 10.39
N ALA A 396 -16.88 -27.34 11.41
CA ALA A 396 -16.97 -28.82 11.40
C ALA A 396 -17.94 -29.37 10.34
N MET A 397 -18.80 -28.51 9.78
CA MET A 397 -19.68 -28.80 8.64
C MET A 397 -19.16 -28.20 7.34
N ASP A 398 -17.84 -27.93 7.24
CA ASP A 398 -17.12 -27.41 6.10
C ASP A 398 -17.57 -26.02 5.60
N HIS A 399 -18.10 -25.18 6.48
CA HIS A 399 -18.47 -23.81 6.13
C HIS A 399 -17.22 -22.92 6.03
N LYS A 400 -16.81 -22.56 4.80
CA LYS A 400 -15.55 -21.86 4.51
C LYS A 400 -15.36 -20.53 5.28
N TYR A 401 -16.41 -19.73 5.43
CA TYR A 401 -16.31 -18.48 6.17
C TYR A 401 -16.25 -18.66 7.69
N ALA A 402 -16.86 -19.74 8.22
CA ALA A 402 -16.70 -20.09 9.63
C ALA A 402 -15.29 -20.58 9.93
N GLN A 403 -14.71 -21.39 9.03
CA GLN A 403 -13.30 -21.82 9.12
C GLN A 403 -12.37 -20.61 9.12
N TYR A 404 -12.60 -19.65 8.23
CA TYR A 404 -11.84 -18.39 8.19
C TYR A 404 -11.96 -17.57 9.48
N SER A 405 -13.19 -17.36 9.97
CA SER A 405 -13.43 -16.58 11.19
C SER A 405 -12.84 -17.25 12.44
N LEU A 406 -12.99 -18.57 12.55
CA LEU A 406 -12.40 -19.35 13.64
C LEU A 406 -10.87 -19.31 13.60
N ALA A 407 -10.28 -19.41 12.42
CA ALA A 407 -8.84 -19.26 12.23
C ALA A 407 -8.34 -17.89 12.73
N GLY A 408 -9.09 -16.83 12.45
CA GLY A 408 -8.79 -15.50 12.97
C GLY A 408 -8.86 -15.37 14.48
N LEU A 409 -9.76 -16.09 15.12
CA LEU A 409 -9.83 -16.17 16.58
C LEU A 409 -8.63 -16.91 17.18
N TYR A 410 -8.25 -18.07 16.62
CA TYR A 410 -7.05 -18.81 17.06
C TYR A 410 -5.77 -18.00 16.88
N ARG A 411 -5.64 -17.27 15.77
CA ARG A 411 -4.46 -16.45 15.49
C ARG A 411 -4.26 -15.31 16.49
N ARG A 412 -5.36 -14.73 17.00
CA ARG A 412 -5.33 -13.59 17.92
C ARG A 412 -5.54 -13.97 19.39
N GLY A 413 -5.79 -15.23 19.70
CA GLY A 413 -6.11 -15.69 21.06
C GLY A 413 -7.41 -15.08 21.59
N ARG A 414 -8.40 -14.79 20.73
CA ARG A 414 -9.68 -14.17 21.14
C ARG A 414 -10.73 -15.25 21.40
N GLY A 415 -11.15 -15.41 22.66
CA GLY A 415 -12.12 -16.42 23.07
C GLY A 415 -11.64 -17.88 22.95
N VAL A 416 -10.41 -18.08 22.53
CA VAL A 416 -9.69 -19.36 22.44
C VAL A 416 -8.23 -19.09 22.72
N GLU A 417 -7.49 -20.11 23.18
CA GLU A 417 -6.04 -20.01 23.32
C GLU A 417 -5.39 -19.79 21.94
N GLN A 418 -4.43 -18.86 21.85
CA GLN A 418 -3.73 -18.57 20.60
C GLN A 418 -3.05 -19.83 20.07
N ASN A 419 -3.28 -20.15 18.80
CA ASN A 419 -2.72 -21.32 18.16
C ASN A 419 -2.56 -21.12 16.65
N ASP A 420 -1.38 -20.73 16.22
CA ASP A 420 -1.10 -20.44 14.82
C ASP A 420 -1.17 -21.70 13.93
N ILE A 421 -0.85 -22.89 14.46
CA ILE A 421 -0.96 -24.15 13.70
C ILE A 421 -2.42 -24.47 13.38
N ARG A 422 -3.33 -24.31 14.37
CA ARG A 422 -4.77 -24.49 14.12
C ARG A 422 -5.33 -23.42 13.19
N ALA A 423 -4.90 -22.18 13.35
CA ALA A 423 -5.28 -21.09 12.46
C ALA A 423 -4.86 -21.39 11.03
N PHE A 424 -3.62 -21.82 10.83
CA PHE A 424 -3.10 -22.22 9.51
C PHE A 424 -3.94 -23.32 8.86
N SER A 425 -4.22 -24.41 9.59
CA SER A 425 -5.03 -25.51 9.09
C SER A 425 -6.44 -25.09 8.68
N LEU A 426 -7.09 -24.23 9.47
CA LEU A 426 -8.44 -23.72 9.17
C LEU A 426 -8.44 -22.76 7.99
N TYR A 427 -7.44 -21.86 7.89
CA TYR A 427 -7.29 -20.99 6.72
C TYR A 427 -7.02 -21.82 5.46
N MET A 428 -6.22 -22.90 5.56
CA MET A 428 -5.98 -23.82 4.45
C MET A 428 -7.30 -24.43 3.95
N SER A 429 -8.08 -25.03 4.87
CA SER A 429 -9.37 -25.62 4.52
C SER A 429 -10.33 -24.61 3.88
N SER A 430 -10.34 -23.37 4.37
CA SER A 430 -11.16 -22.29 3.83
C SER A 430 -10.68 -21.83 2.43
N ALA A 431 -9.35 -21.72 2.24
CA ALA A 431 -8.76 -21.30 0.95
C ALA A 431 -8.94 -22.35 -0.15
N GLU A 432 -8.86 -23.65 0.20
CA GLU A 432 -9.12 -24.75 -0.73
C GLU A 432 -10.56 -24.74 -1.25
N GLN A 433 -11.49 -24.18 -0.49
CA GLN A 433 -12.86 -23.93 -0.93
C GLN A 433 -13.03 -22.60 -1.71
N GLY A 434 -11.92 -21.96 -2.11
CA GLY A 434 -11.94 -20.75 -2.92
C GLY A 434 -12.21 -19.46 -2.14
N ASN A 435 -11.97 -19.43 -0.83
CA ASN A 435 -12.08 -18.19 -0.05
C ASN A 435 -10.82 -17.31 -0.24
N PRO A 436 -10.89 -16.16 -0.95
CA PRO A 436 -9.72 -15.33 -1.20
C PRO A 436 -9.18 -14.64 0.06
N TYR A 437 -10.01 -14.37 1.05
CA TYR A 437 -9.59 -13.84 2.34
C TYR A 437 -8.70 -14.84 3.09
N ALA A 438 -9.07 -16.12 3.05
CA ALA A 438 -8.25 -17.17 3.64
C ALA A 438 -6.93 -17.35 2.89
N SER A 439 -6.94 -17.24 1.56
CA SER A 439 -5.73 -17.27 0.73
C SER A 439 -4.78 -16.13 1.11
N LEU A 440 -5.31 -14.92 1.35
CA LEU A 440 -4.53 -13.76 1.78
C LEU A 440 -3.87 -13.98 3.14
N GLU A 441 -4.61 -14.49 4.13
CA GLU A 441 -4.04 -14.75 5.47
C GLU A 441 -3.01 -15.89 5.45
N LEU A 442 -3.26 -16.94 4.66
CA LEU A 442 -2.26 -18.00 4.43
C LEU A 442 -0.98 -17.46 3.79
N ALA A 443 -1.10 -16.58 2.81
CA ALA A 443 0.06 -15.97 2.17
C ALA A 443 0.95 -15.26 3.21
N LYS A 444 0.34 -14.49 4.11
CA LYS A 444 1.06 -13.85 5.22
C LYS A 444 1.69 -14.88 6.17
N MET A 445 0.95 -15.94 6.50
CA MET A 445 1.45 -16.99 7.40
C MET A 445 2.64 -17.74 6.79
N TYR A 446 2.62 -18.06 5.49
CA TYR A 446 3.77 -18.63 4.79
C TYR A 446 4.97 -17.66 4.72
N ARG A 447 4.71 -16.37 4.45
CA ARG A 447 5.78 -15.35 4.42
C ARG A 447 6.47 -15.22 5.77
N ASP A 448 5.70 -15.18 6.84
CA ASP A 448 6.17 -14.84 8.20
C ASP A 448 6.51 -16.09 9.02
N GLY A 449 6.29 -17.30 8.51
CA GLY A 449 6.56 -18.56 9.21
C GLY A 449 5.64 -18.80 10.42
N LEU A 450 4.36 -18.38 10.32
CA LEU A 450 3.41 -18.48 11.43
C LEU A 450 2.55 -19.75 11.30
N GLY A 451 2.72 -20.68 12.25
CA GLY A 451 2.04 -21.97 12.22
C GLY A 451 2.54 -22.93 11.13
N THR A 452 3.55 -22.55 10.38
CA THR A 452 4.24 -23.32 9.35
C THR A 452 5.68 -22.84 9.21
N GLU A 453 6.54 -23.56 8.51
CA GLU A 453 7.84 -23.04 8.08
C GLU A 453 7.64 -21.93 7.02
N PRO A 454 8.51 -20.90 7.02
CA PRO A 454 8.45 -19.85 5.99
C PRO A 454 8.62 -20.42 4.59
N ASP A 455 7.72 -20.06 3.68
CA ASP A 455 7.78 -20.45 2.27
C ASP A 455 7.31 -19.29 1.38
N LEU A 456 8.26 -18.58 0.80
CA LEU A 456 7.98 -17.42 -0.04
C LEU A 456 7.29 -17.79 -1.36
N GLN A 457 7.51 -18.99 -1.90
CA GLN A 457 6.86 -19.43 -3.13
C GLN A 457 5.38 -19.71 -2.88
N GLN A 458 5.07 -20.42 -1.79
CA GLN A 458 3.68 -20.62 -1.36
C GLN A 458 3.01 -19.31 -1.00
N ALA A 459 3.71 -18.39 -0.33
CA ALA A 459 3.20 -17.07 -0.01
C ALA A 459 2.78 -16.32 -1.28
N GLU A 460 3.65 -16.25 -2.27
CA GLU A 460 3.38 -15.56 -3.54
C GLU A 460 2.21 -16.20 -4.29
N TRP A 461 2.19 -17.52 -4.41
CA TRP A 461 1.10 -18.23 -5.04
C TRP A 461 -0.26 -17.98 -4.35
N ARG A 462 -0.27 -17.94 -3.01
CA ARG A 462 -1.48 -17.63 -2.24
C ARG A 462 -1.90 -16.16 -2.38
N PHE A 463 -0.96 -15.21 -2.48
CA PHE A 463 -1.28 -13.83 -2.80
C PHE A 463 -1.93 -13.68 -4.17
N GLN A 464 -1.42 -14.38 -5.19
CA GLN A 464 -2.01 -14.40 -6.53
C GLN A 464 -3.44 -14.97 -6.53
N ASN A 465 -3.67 -16.06 -5.80
CA ASN A 465 -5.00 -16.63 -5.64
C ASN A 465 -5.96 -15.66 -4.92
N ALA A 466 -5.48 -14.97 -3.89
CA ALA A 466 -6.26 -13.96 -3.20
C ALA A 466 -6.65 -12.80 -4.12
N TYR A 467 -5.68 -12.24 -4.85
CA TYR A 467 -5.91 -11.16 -5.81
C TYR A 467 -6.94 -11.58 -6.88
N SER A 468 -6.73 -12.72 -7.53
CA SER A 468 -7.64 -13.22 -8.56
C SER A 468 -9.05 -13.47 -8.02
N GLY A 469 -9.15 -14.02 -6.81
CA GLY A 469 -10.42 -14.23 -6.13
C GLY A 469 -11.13 -12.92 -5.77
N PHE A 470 -10.42 -11.91 -5.33
CA PHE A 470 -10.99 -10.59 -5.03
C PHE A 470 -11.51 -9.91 -6.31
N VAL A 471 -10.78 -10.00 -7.42
CA VAL A 471 -11.24 -9.44 -8.71
C VAL A 471 -12.56 -10.09 -9.16
N VAL A 472 -12.66 -11.44 -9.06
CA VAL A 472 -13.91 -12.16 -9.39
C VAL A 472 -15.06 -11.78 -8.46
N LEU A 473 -14.79 -11.55 -7.19
CA LEU A 473 -15.81 -11.09 -6.25
C LEU A 473 -16.26 -9.66 -6.57
N GLU A 474 -15.32 -8.77 -6.90
CA GLU A 474 -15.62 -7.35 -7.20
C GLU A 474 -16.50 -7.22 -8.45
N GLU A 475 -16.26 -8.01 -9.49
CA GLU A 475 -17.09 -8.02 -10.69
C GLU A 475 -18.58 -8.29 -10.40
N LYS A 476 -18.88 -8.98 -9.30
CA LYS A 476 -20.25 -9.34 -8.92
C LYS A 476 -20.91 -8.33 -8.00
N SER A 477 -20.13 -7.63 -7.22
CA SER A 477 -20.63 -6.91 -6.05
C SER A 477 -20.43 -5.41 -6.10
N HIS A 478 -19.33 -4.97 -6.74
CA HIS A 478 -18.91 -3.56 -6.76
C HIS A 478 -18.74 -2.94 -5.36
N ASP A 479 -18.31 -3.77 -4.39
CA ASP A 479 -18.12 -3.36 -3.00
C ASP A 479 -16.92 -2.42 -2.84
N ASP A 480 -17.12 -1.34 -2.09
CA ASP A 480 -16.13 -0.29 -1.90
C ASP A 480 -14.87 -0.78 -1.15
N LYS A 481 -15.04 -1.62 -0.13
CA LYS A 481 -13.92 -2.17 0.66
C LYS A 481 -13.08 -3.14 -0.17
N LEU A 482 -13.76 -3.93 -1.01
CA LEU A 482 -13.09 -4.85 -1.91
C LEU A 482 -12.31 -4.12 -3.00
N GLN A 483 -12.91 -3.07 -3.58
CA GLN A 483 -12.23 -2.18 -4.53
C GLN A 483 -11.00 -1.51 -3.88
N TYR A 484 -11.13 -1.04 -2.64
CA TYR A 484 -10.00 -0.50 -1.90
C TYR A 484 -8.88 -1.54 -1.73
N ARG A 485 -9.21 -2.77 -1.36
CA ARG A 485 -8.26 -3.88 -1.18
C ARG A 485 -7.54 -4.26 -2.47
N ILE A 486 -8.26 -4.38 -3.58
CA ILE A 486 -7.66 -4.64 -4.90
C ILE A 486 -6.69 -3.51 -5.27
N GLY A 487 -7.08 -2.25 -5.03
CA GLY A 487 -6.22 -1.10 -5.22
C GLY A 487 -4.93 -1.18 -4.38
N GLN A 488 -5.02 -1.61 -3.12
CA GLN A 488 -3.84 -1.83 -2.27
C GLN A 488 -2.91 -2.90 -2.85
N MET A 489 -3.47 -4.04 -3.28
CA MET A 489 -2.68 -5.13 -3.85
C MET A 489 -1.97 -4.70 -5.14
N LEU A 490 -2.63 -3.93 -5.99
CA LEU A 490 -2.03 -3.34 -7.20
C LEU A 490 -0.92 -2.33 -6.86
N HIS A 491 -1.14 -1.46 -5.89
CA HIS A 491 -0.15 -0.46 -5.47
C HIS A 491 1.10 -1.09 -4.87
N THR A 492 0.93 -2.12 -4.05
CA THR A 492 2.06 -2.82 -3.40
C THR A 492 2.70 -3.88 -4.28
N GLY A 493 2.04 -4.30 -5.36
CA GLY A 493 2.46 -5.44 -6.16
C GLY A 493 2.25 -6.78 -5.46
N THR A 494 1.33 -6.87 -4.49
CA THR A 494 1.09 -8.08 -3.71
C THR A 494 0.19 -9.05 -4.51
N GLY A 495 0.71 -10.20 -4.89
CA GLY A 495 0.01 -11.20 -5.71
C GLY A 495 -0.31 -10.74 -7.13
N THR A 496 0.28 -9.65 -7.56
CA THR A 496 0.17 -9.10 -8.91
C THR A 496 1.35 -8.16 -9.17
N SER A 497 1.60 -7.79 -10.42
CA SER A 497 2.58 -6.75 -10.71
C SER A 497 2.12 -5.39 -10.16
N LYS A 498 3.05 -4.59 -9.62
CA LYS A 498 2.75 -3.24 -9.17
C LYS A 498 2.17 -2.41 -10.32
N ASP A 499 0.99 -1.82 -10.11
CA ASP A 499 0.26 -0.98 -11.07
C ASP A 499 -0.42 0.19 -10.33
N ASP A 500 0.27 1.31 -10.20
CA ASP A 500 -0.24 2.50 -9.52
C ASP A 500 -1.43 3.14 -10.27
N GLU A 501 -1.51 3.01 -11.62
CA GLU A 501 -2.64 3.48 -12.39
C GLU A 501 -3.88 2.61 -12.17
N GLY A 502 -3.69 1.29 -12.12
CA GLY A 502 -4.74 0.33 -11.76
C GLY A 502 -5.25 0.57 -10.34
N ALA A 503 -4.33 0.77 -9.39
CA ALA A 503 -4.66 1.10 -8.01
C ALA A 503 -5.50 2.39 -7.92
N ALA A 504 -5.08 3.45 -8.61
CA ALA A 504 -5.83 4.71 -8.65
C ALA A 504 -7.26 4.51 -9.19
N ARG A 505 -7.44 3.71 -10.24
CA ARG A 505 -8.78 3.42 -10.80
C ARG A 505 -9.69 2.70 -9.81
N TYR A 506 -9.17 1.71 -9.08
CA TYR A 506 -9.95 0.99 -8.08
C TYR A 506 -10.22 1.87 -6.85
N TRP A 507 -9.24 2.62 -6.38
CA TRP A 507 -9.44 3.55 -5.27
C TRP A 507 -10.39 4.69 -5.62
N GLU A 508 -10.40 5.18 -6.87
CA GLU A 508 -11.37 6.18 -7.32
C GLU A 508 -12.81 5.66 -7.29
N LYS A 509 -13.03 4.41 -7.72
CA LYS A 509 -14.35 3.76 -7.62
C LYS A 509 -14.78 3.67 -6.16
N SER A 510 -13.91 3.13 -5.31
CA SER A 510 -14.12 2.97 -3.88
C SER A 510 -14.37 4.31 -3.16
N ALA A 511 -13.57 5.33 -3.47
CA ALA A 511 -13.71 6.68 -2.91
C ALA A 511 -15.04 7.35 -3.27
N LYS A 512 -15.53 7.12 -4.50
CA LYS A 512 -16.85 7.60 -4.96
C LYS A 512 -18.01 6.95 -4.20
N LEU A 513 -17.82 5.71 -3.75
CA LEU A 513 -18.78 5.00 -2.90
C LEU A 513 -18.69 5.41 -1.42
N GLY A 514 -17.77 6.32 -1.07
CA GLY A 514 -17.63 6.86 0.27
C GLY A 514 -16.54 6.20 1.13
N ASN A 515 -15.76 5.27 0.60
CA ASN A 515 -14.69 4.64 1.36
C ASN A 515 -13.60 5.65 1.73
N ILE A 516 -13.48 5.92 3.02
CA ILE A 516 -12.59 6.94 3.57
C ILE A 516 -11.12 6.59 3.34
N ASN A 517 -10.75 5.31 3.50
CA ASN A 517 -9.39 4.84 3.28
C ASN A 517 -8.99 4.97 1.79
N ALA A 518 -9.93 4.71 0.87
CA ALA A 518 -9.70 4.89 -0.56
C ALA A 518 -9.54 6.37 -0.93
N GLN A 519 -10.33 7.26 -0.32
CA GLN A 519 -10.17 8.71 -0.50
C GLN A 519 -8.79 9.18 -0.07
N TYR A 520 -8.31 8.71 1.08
CA TYR A 520 -6.96 8.99 1.57
C TYR A 520 -5.88 8.43 0.64
N ALA A 521 -5.97 7.13 0.29
CA ALA A 521 -4.97 6.46 -0.54
C ALA A 521 -4.87 7.08 -1.95
N LEU A 522 -6.01 7.42 -2.56
CA LEU A 522 -6.05 8.08 -3.86
C LEU A 522 -5.44 9.48 -3.80
N GLY A 523 -5.83 10.27 -2.79
CA GLY A 523 -5.31 11.62 -2.61
C GLY A 523 -3.80 11.64 -2.41
N THR A 524 -3.26 10.75 -1.56
CA THR A 524 -1.81 10.63 -1.34
C THR A 524 -1.07 10.16 -2.57
N LEU A 525 -1.57 9.14 -3.27
CA LEU A 525 -0.96 8.63 -4.50
C LEU A 525 -0.85 9.72 -5.57
N TRP A 526 -1.91 10.51 -5.76
CA TRP A 526 -1.89 11.58 -6.76
C TRP A 526 -0.95 12.72 -6.38
N LEU A 527 -0.81 13.05 -5.09
CA LEU A 527 0.18 14.03 -4.64
C LEU A 527 1.62 13.52 -4.81
N GLU A 528 1.87 12.24 -4.59
CA GLU A 528 3.21 11.64 -4.71
C GLU A 528 3.66 11.46 -6.15
N THR A 529 2.77 10.98 -7.01
CA THR A 529 3.09 10.66 -8.40
C THR A 529 2.93 11.83 -9.34
N GLY A 530 2.12 12.82 -8.97
CA GLY A 530 1.70 13.91 -9.85
C GLY A 530 0.86 13.41 -11.04
N SER A 531 0.30 12.21 -10.96
CA SER A 531 -0.43 11.57 -12.08
C SER A 531 -1.89 12.02 -12.20
N GLY A 532 -2.44 12.64 -11.14
CA GLY A 532 -3.79 13.17 -11.09
C GLY A 532 -3.82 14.70 -11.05
N ASP A 533 -5.03 15.26 -11.04
CA ASP A 533 -5.23 16.69 -10.75
C ASP A 533 -4.98 16.91 -9.26
N SER A 534 -3.99 17.75 -8.93
CA SER A 534 -3.63 18.07 -7.55
C SER A 534 -4.77 18.73 -6.77
N GLY A 535 -5.68 19.45 -7.45
CA GLY A 535 -6.89 19.98 -6.82
C GLY A 535 -7.84 18.87 -6.38
N GLN A 536 -8.05 17.86 -7.23
CA GLN A 536 -8.85 16.69 -6.88
C GLN A 536 -8.19 15.85 -5.77
N ALA A 537 -6.86 15.71 -5.78
CA ALA A 537 -6.13 15.01 -4.72
C ALA A 537 -6.40 15.64 -3.36
N VAL A 538 -6.31 16.96 -3.28
CA VAL A 538 -6.60 17.73 -2.06
C VAL A 538 -8.08 17.64 -1.66
N GLU A 539 -9.00 17.61 -2.64
CA GLU A 539 -10.43 17.42 -2.37
C GLU A 539 -10.71 16.06 -1.71
N TRP A 540 -10.12 14.97 -2.22
CA TRP A 540 -10.28 13.64 -1.63
C TRP A 540 -9.68 13.57 -0.22
N LEU A 541 -8.47 14.13 -0.02
CA LEU A 541 -7.87 14.22 1.32
C LEU A 541 -8.73 15.02 2.29
N THR A 542 -9.35 16.11 1.82
CA THR A 542 -10.25 16.93 2.63
C THR A 542 -11.51 16.16 3.01
N LYS A 543 -12.09 15.37 2.10
CA LYS A 543 -13.23 14.50 2.39
C LYS A 543 -12.89 13.46 3.45
N ALA A 544 -11.74 12.78 3.29
CA ALA A 544 -11.27 11.81 4.27
C ALA A 544 -10.99 12.45 5.64
N ALA A 545 -10.36 13.63 5.67
CA ALA A 545 -10.07 14.34 6.92
C ALA A 545 -11.31 14.80 7.66
N ASN A 546 -12.32 15.28 6.93
CA ASN A 546 -13.64 15.64 7.50
C ASN A 546 -14.41 14.43 8.02
N ALA A 547 -14.13 13.24 7.48
CA ALA A 547 -14.64 11.96 7.96
C ALA A 547 -13.75 11.35 9.06
N GLU A 548 -13.00 12.18 9.79
CA GLU A 548 -12.14 11.81 10.93
C GLU A 548 -11.01 10.82 10.62
N HIS A 549 -10.55 10.75 9.36
CA HIS A 549 -9.37 9.96 9.02
C HIS A 549 -8.10 10.68 9.50
N SER A 550 -7.50 10.19 10.58
CA SER A 550 -6.38 10.88 11.27
C SER A 550 -5.15 11.10 10.38
N ALA A 551 -4.80 10.14 9.51
CA ALA A 551 -3.69 10.30 8.59
C ALA A 551 -3.99 11.37 7.50
N ALA A 552 -5.22 11.47 7.00
CA ALA A 552 -5.62 12.51 6.07
C ALA A 552 -5.55 13.91 6.72
N GLN A 553 -6.00 14.02 7.98
CA GLN A 553 -5.89 15.26 8.75
C GLN A 553 -4.42 15.68 8.95
N TYR A 554 -3.55 14.72 9.25
CA TYR A 554 -2.11 14.98 9.36
C TYR A 554 -1.51 15.47 8.03
N VAL A 555 -1.84 14.83 6.91
CA VAL A 555 -1.38 15.26 5.57
C VAL A 555 -1.89 16.67 5.24
N LEU A 556 -3.16 16.99 5.51
CA LEU A 556 -3.67 18.35 5.32
C LEU A 556 -2.94 19.35 6.19
N GLY A 557 -2.66 19.03 7.46
CA GLY A 557 -1.85 19.87 8.33
C GLY A 557 -0.49 20.21 7.72
N LYS A 558 0.19 19.21 7.13
CA LYS A 558 1.45 19.42 6.41
C LYS A 558 1.28 20.30 5.17
N LEU A 559 0.24 20.09 4.37
CA LEU A 559 -0.01 20.91 3.18
C LEU A 559 -0.25 22.38 3.51
N TYR A 560 -0.96 22.68 4.60
CA TYR A 560 -1.12 24.05 5.09
C TYR A 560 0.18 24.62 5.67
N GLN A 561 0.96 23.83 6.37
CA GLN A 561 2.27 24.25 6.90
C GLN A 561 3.25 24.57 5.78
N ASP A 562 3.33 23.73 4.75
CA ASP A 562 4.30 23.86 3.66
C ASP A 562 3.86 24.90 2.61
N GLY A 563 2.59 25.24 2.54
CA GLY A 563 2.04 26.21 1.58
C GLY A 563 2.15 25.75 0.13
N VAL A 564 2.10 24.43 -0.15
CA VAL A 564 2.34 23.88 -1.50
C VAL A 564 1.10 23.92 -2.39
N TYR A 565 -0.06 23.59 -1.85
CA TYR A 565 -1.35 23.57 -2.56
C TYR A 565 -2.33 24.60 -2.00
N PHE A 566 -2.07 25.10 -0.81
CA PHE A 566 -2.79 26.18 -0.14
C PHE A 566 -1.81 27.31 0.10
N ASN A 567 -2.31 28.52 0.40
CA ASN A 567 -1.47 29.50 1.03
C ASN A 567 -1.05 28.98 2.40
N LYS A 568 0.23 29.18 2.77
CA LYS A 568 0.75 28.80 4.07
C LYS A 568 -0.12 29.38 5.18
N ASP A 569 -0.66 28.53 6.03
CA ASP A 569 -1.56 28.90 7.12
C ASP A 569 -1.28 27.99 8.32
N MET A 570 -0.52 28.51 9.28
CA MET A 570 -0.12 27.77 10.48
C MET A 570 -1.28 27.53 11.45
N ASP A 571 -2.29 28.39 11.47
CA ASP A 571 -3.47 28.20 12.32
C ASP A 571 -4.30 27.00 11.80
N GLN A 572 -4.48 26.89 10.50
CA GLN A 572 -5.14 25.72 9.89
C GLN A 572 -4.27 24.46 10.06
N ALA A 573 -2.97 24.56 9.87
CA ALA A 573 -2.06 23.44 10.07
C ALA A 573 -2.17 22.87 11.50
N MET A 574 -2.10 23.75 12.50
CA MET A 574 -2.22 23.38 13.92
C MET A 574 -3.58 22.81 14.27
N LYS A 575 -4.67 23.33 13.65
CA LYS A 575 -6.01 22.78 13.82
C LYS A 575 -6.10 21.32 13.34
N TRP A 576 -5.59 21.05 12.13
CA TRP A 576 -5.59 19.72 11.56
C TRP A 576 -4.66 18.76 12.31
N PHE A 577 -3.46 19.20 12.70
CA PHE A 577 -2.57 18.38 13.53
C PHE A 577 -3.19 18.04 14.87
N ARG A 578 -3.90 18.99 15.52
CA ARG A 578 -4.60 18.74 16.78
C ARG A 578 -5.69 17.68 16.60
N SER A 579 -6.56 17.85 15.60
CA SER A 579 -7.60 16.86 15.32
C SER A 579 -7.02 15.46 15.06
N ALA A 580 -5.95 15.38 14.27
CA ALA A 580 -5.28 14.12 14.01
C ALA A 580 -4.68 13.49 15.29
N ALA A 581 -4.04 14.29 16.14
CA ALA A 581 -3.43 13.85 17.39
C ALA A 581 -4.48 13.37 18.41
N GLU A 582 -5.61 14.05 18.49
CA GLU A 582 -6.76 13.65 19.33
C GLU A 582 -7.35 12.32 18.88
N LEU A 583 -7.37 12.04 17.58
CA LEU A 583 -7.73 10.72 17.01
C LEU A 583 -6.59 9.67 17.13
N GLY A 584 -5.49 10.06 17.73
CA GLY A 584 -4.43 9.15 18.08
C GLY A 584 -3.27 9.05 17.11
N ASN A 585 -3.15 9.98 16.16
CA ASN A 585 -1.99 10.02 15.27
C ASN A 585 -0.76 10.55 16.03
N GLU A 586 0.22 9.68 16.28
CA GLU A 586 1.43 10.01 17.01
C GLU A 586 2.35 10.99 16.26
N TYR A 587 2.33 10.96 14.93
CA TYR A 587 3.14 11.89 14.11
C TYR A 587 2.59 13.31 14.18
N ALA A 588 1.27 13.47 14.23
CA ALA A 588 0.65 14.77 14.42
C ALA A 588 0.97 15.35 15.80
N ALA A 589 0.90 14.52 16.85
CA ALA A 589 1.27 14.93 18.20
C ALA A 589 2.76 15.31 18.29
N TYR A 590 3.65 14.54 17.67
CA TYR A 590 5.08 14.86 17.56
C TYR A 590 5.29 16.20 16.85
N ARG A 591 4.64 16.42 15.70
CA ARG A 591 4.77 17.65 14.92
C ARG A 591 4.33 18.89 15.70
N MET A 592 3.18 18.79 16.37
CA MET A 592 2.72 19.87 17.28
C MET A 592 3.73 20.18 18.37
N GLY A 593 4.26 19.14 19.02
CA GLY A 593 5.27 19.30 20.05
C GLY A 593 6.52 20.01 19.54
N CYS A 594 7.03 19.63 18.37
CA CYS A 594 8.18 20.27 17.74
C CYS A 594 7.91 21.74 17.40
N LEU A 595 6.78 22.05 16.77
CA LEU A 595 6.42 23.42 16.40
C LEU A 595 6.31 24.34 17.62
N LEU A 596 5.72 23.85 18.72
CA LEU A 596 5.60 24.60 19.98
C LEU A 596 6.94 24.79 20.69
N LEU A 597 7.90 23.86 20.54
CA LEU A 597 9.27 24.04 21.08
C LEU A 597 10.07 25.05 20.29
N LEU A 598 9.99 25.02 18.95
CA LEU A 598 10.75 25.92 18.09
C LEU A 598 10.30 27.38 18.27
N GLY A 599 9.00 27.63 18.26
CA GLY A 599 8.45 28.98 18.44
C GLY A 599 8.74 29.92 17.26
N GLU A 600 9.13 29.40 16.08
CA GLU A 600 9.48 30.22 14.91
C GLU A 600 8.24 30.68 14.15
N GLU A 601 7.27 29.81 13.98
CA GLU A 601 6.06 30.05 13.17
C GLU A 601 4.79 30.22 14.02
N ILE A 602 4.83 29.73 15.25
CA ILE A 602 3.78 29.87 16.27
C ILE A 602 4.41 30.25 17.60
N PRO A 603 3.69 30.89 18.54
CA PRO A 603 4.25 31.22 19.84
C PRO A 603 4.80 29.98 20.55
N LYS A 604 6.02 30.09 21.08
CA LYS A 604 6.67 29.05 21.86
C LYS A 604 5.89 28.74 23.13
N ASP A 605 5.58 27.47 23.34
CA ASP A 605 4.93 26.95 24.56
C ASP A 605 5.52 25.58 24.91
N VAL A 606 6.50 25.61 25.81
CA VAL A 606 7.24 24.41 26.22
C VAL A 606 6.35 23.41 27.00
N GLU A 607 5.43 23.93 27.83
CA GLU A 607 4.54 23.03 28.60
C GLU A 607 3.57 22.27 27.68
N ALA A 608 2.97 22.97 26.72
CA ALA A 608 2.12 22.31 25.72
C ALA A 608 2.93 21.37 24.83
N ALA A 609 4.15 21.76 24.46
CA ALA A 609 5.03 20.89 23.66
C ALA A 609 5.36 19.59 24.38
N VAL A 610 5.70 19.63 25.67
CA VAL A 610 5.96 18.44 26.48
C VAL A 610 4.74 17.52 26.54
N LYS A 611 3.54 18.08 26.67
CA LYS A 611 2.29 17.26 26.68
C LYS A 611 2.10 16.51 25.37
N TRP A 612 2.27 17.17 24.23
CA TRP A 612 2.10 16.54 22.92
C TRP A 612 3.21 15.55 22.60
N LEU A 613 4.46 15.88 22.93
CA LEU A 613 5.57 14.94 22.79
C LEU A 613 5.40 13.72 23.69
N SER A 614 4.90 13.88 24.94
CA SER A 614 4.63 12.76 25.82
C SER A 614 3.55 11.84 25.26
N LEU A 615 2.45 12.42 24.74
CA LEU A 615 1.39 11.66 24.09
C LEU A 615 1.93 10.83 22.90
N SER A 616 2.77 11.45 22.08
CA SER A 616 3.42 10.78 20.94
C SER A 616 4.39 9.68 21.39
N ALA A 617 5.22 9.96 22.39
CA ALA A 617 6.22 9.02 22.91
C ALA A 617 5.59 7.81 23.60
N GLU A 618 4.50 8.00 24.33
CA GLU A 618 3.73 6.94 24.99
C GLU A 618 3.07 6.00 23.96
N LYS A 619 2.73 6.54 22.79
CA LYS A 619 2.24 5.75 21.65
C LYS A 619 3.34 5.02 20.87
N GLY A 620 4.58 5.23 21.26
CA GLY A 620 5.73 4.53 20.70
C GLY A 620 6.51 5.29 19.66
N ASN A 621 6.21 6.55 19.37
CA ASN A 621 6.97 7.31 18.37
C ASN A 621 8.43 7.52 18.82
N PRO A 622 9.44 6.96 18.13
CA PRO A 622 10.85 7.00 18.56
C PRO A 622 11.47 8.39 18.47
N TYR A 623 10.93 9.25 17.62
CA TYR A 623 11.40 10.64 17.48
C TYR A 623 10.92 11.49 18.65
N ALA A 624 9.67 11.28 19.09
CA ALA A 624 9.14 11.96 20.26
C ALA A 624 9.88 11.50 21.54
N GLN A 625 10.15 10.19 21.65
CA GLN A 625 10.95 9.65 22.76
C GLN A 625 12.35 10.27 22.80
N TYR A 626 13.03 10.36 21.66
CA TYR A 626 14.32 11.02 21.56
C TYR A 626 14.24 12.51 21.95
N ARG A 627 13.28 13.26 21.41
CA ARG A 627 13.10 14.70 21.72
C ARG A 627 12.84 14.95 23.20
N LEU A 628 11.96 14.15 23.82
CA LEU A 628 11.73 14.22 25.27
C LEU A 628 12.99 13.87 26.07
N GLY A 629 13.69 12.82 25.66
CA GLY A 629 14.96 12.46 26.29
C GLY A 629 15.95 13.61 26.27
N MET A 630 16.11 14.27 25.14
CA MET A 630 17.00 15.44 25.02
C MET A 630 16.52 16.64 25.82
N LEU A 631 15.22 16.91 25.84
CA LEU A 631 14.64 18.03 26.59
C LEU A 631 14.89 17.88 28.12
N TYR A 632 14.65 16.70 28.66
CA TYR A 632 14.90 16.39 30.06
C TYR A 632 16.39 16.27 30.39
N LEU A 633 17.26 15.95 29.41
CA LEU A 633 18.70 15.86 29.62
C LEU A 633 19.36 17.24 29.66
N LYS A 634 19.05 18.15 28.71
CA LYS A 634 19.67 19.47 28.61
C LYS A 634 19.22 20.41 29.74
N GLY A 635 17.98 20.31 30.15
CA GLY A 635 17.45 21.11 31.26
C GLY A 635 17.40 22.63 30.98
N GLU A 636 17.55 23.05 29.72
CA GLU A 636 17.59 24.47 29.35
C GLU A 636 16.19 25.13 29.41
N GLU A 637 15.18 24.41 29.01
CA GLU A 637 13.80 24.89 28.89
C GLU A 637 12.83 24.19 29.84
N TYR A 638 13.24 23.06 30.40
CA TYR A 638 12.48 22.26 31.35
C TYR A 638 13.40 21.68 32.41
N SER A 639 12.92 21.52 33.64
CA SER A 639 13.79 21.04 34.75
C SER A 639 14.46 19.70 34.38
N PRO A 640 15.78 19.60 34.51
CA PRO A 640 16.53 18.42 34.14
C PRO A 640 16.10 17.21 34.98
N GLN A 641 15.83 16.08 34.31
CA GLN A 641 15.42 14.82 34.92
C GLN A 641 16.16 13.68 34.24
N VAL A 642 17.38 13.42 34.65
CA VAL A 642 18.30 12.49 33.99
C VAL A 642 17.73 11.06 33.88
N GLU A 643 17.08 10.56 34.92
CA GLU A 643 16.50 9.21 34.93
C GLU A 643 15.38 9.09 33.89
N VAL A 644 14.53 10.11 33.77
CA VAL A 644 13.45 10.15 32.78
C VAL A 644 14.04 10.29 31.38
N ALA A 645 15.05 11.13 31.22
CA ALA A 645 15.75 11.30 29.94
C ALA A 645 16.35 9.99 29.44
N MET A 646 17.06 9.27 30.32
CA MET A 646 17.66 7.98 29.98
C MET A 646 16.62 6.94 29.59
N LYS A 647 15.50 6.88 30.30
CA LYS A 647 14.40 5.97 29.96
C LYS A 647 13.89 6.20 28.55
N TRP A 648 13.60 7.47 28.20
CA TRP A 648 13.11 7.81 26.87
C TRP A 648 14.15 7.56 25.77
N LEU A 649 15.42 7.91 26.00
CA LEU A 649 16.50 7.63 25.05
C LEU A 649 16.71 6.13 24.83
N GLN A 650 16.61 5.31 25.88
CA GLN A 650 16.68 3.85 25.74
C GLN A 650 15.52 3.28 24.95
N GLN A 651 14.29 3.72 25.21
CA GLN A 651 13.11 3.30 24.43
C GLN A 651 13.24 3.68 22.95
N ALA A 652 13.72 4.90 22.65
CA ALA A 652 14.00 5.31 21.29
C ALA A 652 15.08 4.41 20.62
N ALA A 653 16.12 4.04 21.37
CA ALA A 653 17.19 3.16 20.91
C ALA A 653 16.68 1.72 20.64
N GLU A 654 15.82 1.18 21.49
CA GLU A 654 15.17 -0.12 21.27
C GLU A 654 14.41 -0.16 19.95
N GLN A 655 13.83 0.98 19.52
CA GLN A 655 13.19 1.17 18.22
C GLN A 655 14.17 1.57 17.11
N LYS A 656 15.47 1.40 17.33
CA LYS A 656 16.53 1.65 16.36
C LYS A 656 16.64 3.11 15.89
N ASN A 657 16.25 4.07 16.74
CA ASN A 657 16.47 5.48 16.46
C ASN A 657 17.97 5.81 16.52
N GLU A 658 18.53 6.30 15.41
CA GLU A 658 19.97 6.53 15.28
C GLU A 658 20.50 7.66 16.16
N TRP A 659 19.70 8.72 16.38
CA TRP A 659 20.10 9.82 17.27
C TRP A 659 20.13 9.40 18.72
N ALA A 660 19.20 8.53 19.12
CA ALA A 660 19.22 7.94 20.45
C ALA A 660 20.48 7.07 20.64
N PHE A 661 20.86 6.26 19.63
CA PHE A 661 22.12 5.53 19.67
C PHE A 661 23.31 6.45 19.83
N TYR A 662 23.38 7.52 19.04
CA TYR A 662 24.49 8.47 19.11
C TYR A 662 24.58 9.14 20.47
N GLN A 663 23.48 9.65 21.01
CA GLN A 663 23.45 10.33 22.30
C GLN A 663 23.78 9.39 23.47
N LEU A 664 23.20 8.19 23.49
CA LEU A 664 23.56 7.18 24.49
C LEU A 664 25.04 6.82 24.42
N GLY A 665 25.58 6.65 23.22
CA GLY A 665 27.01 6.41 23.01
C GLY A 665 27.89 7.52 23.59
N LYS A 666 27.53 8.80 23.35
CA LYS A 666 28.22 9.96 23.95
C LYS A 666 28.15 9.98 25.47
N LEU A 667 26.94 9.77 26.02
CA LEU A 667 26.71 9.79 27.47
C LEU A 667 27.52 8.72 28.19
N TYR A 668 27.49 7.49 27.69
CA TYR A 668 28.28 6.40 28.29
C TYR A 668 29.79 6.58 28.09
N LEU A 669 30.22 7.26 27.02
CA LEU A 669 31.64 7.53 26.78
C LEU A 669 32.19 8.64 27.68
N SER A 670 31.44 9.75 27.82
CA SER A 670 31.82 10.88 28.66
C SER A 670 31.71 10.55 30.14
N GLY A 671 30.72 9.78 30.54
CA GLY A 671 30.34 9.59 31.95
C GLY A 671 29.57 10.76 32.52
N GLU A 672 29.10 11.69 31.68
CA GLU A 672 28.25 12.79 32.06
C GLU A 672 26.82 12.29 32.29
N HIS A 673 26.27 12.62 33.44
CA HIS A 673 24.92 12.16 33.86
C HIS A 673 24.76 10.63 34.12
N VAL A 674 25.65 9.78 33.62
CA VAL A 674 25.62 8.35 33.81
C VAL A 674 27.02 7.81 34.15
N THR A 675 27.09 6.65 34.79
CA THR A 675 28.39 5.99 35.03
C THR A 675 29.05 5.65 33.71
N LYS A 676 30.29 6.13 33.53
CA LYS A 676 31.08 5.86 32.31
C LYS A 676 31.16 4.35 32.02
N ASN A 677 30.74 3.95 30.85
CA ASN A 677 30.83 2.57 30.38
C ASN A 677 31.20 2.54 28.88
N VAL A 678 32.48 2.28 28.64
CA VAL A 678 33.05 2.36 27.29
C VAL A 678 32.53 1.23 26.39
N GLU A 679 32.29 0.05 26.92
CA GLU A 679 31.76 -1.09 26.17
C GLU A 679 30.36 -0.77 25.63
N THR A 680 29.50 -0.27 26.50
CA THR A 680 28.15 0.20 26.12
C THR A 680 28.21 1.37 25.14
N ALA A 681 29.15 2.30 25.34
CA ALA A 681 29.34 3.41 24.41
C ALA A 681 29.74 2.94 23.01
N VAL A 682 30.72 2.05 22.90
CA VAL A 682 31.17 1.47 21.62
C VAL A 682 30.03 0.68 20.95
N HIS A 683 29.22 -0.05 21.72
CA HIS A 683 28.07 -0.76 21.19
C HIS A 683 27.06 0.21 20.53
N TYR A 684 26.59 1.23 21.23
CA TYR A 684 25.64 2.20 20.68
C TYR A 684 26.21 3.03 19.53
N LEU A 685 27.48 3.47 19.65
CA LEU A 685 28.15 4.17 18.53
C LEU A 685 28.31 3.24 17.33
N GLY A 686 28.57 1.94 17.54
CA GLY A 686 28.63 0.93 16.49
C GLY A 686 27.32 0.80 15.72
N LEU A 687 26.21 0.64 16.44
CA LEU A 687 24.88 0.57 15.84
C LEU A 687 24.54 1.84 15.03
N CYS A 688 24.94 3.00 15.52
CA CYS A 688 24.76 4.28 14.84
C CYS A 688 25.64 4.38 13.58
N ALA A 689 26.91 3.99 13.69
CA ALA A 689 27.89 4.04 12.61
C ALA A 689 27.58 3.07 11.46
N GLU A 690 27.03 1.90 11.78
CA GLU A 690 26.55 0.91 10.78
C GLU A 690 25.39 1.44 9.94
N LYS A 691 24.57 2.34 10.49
CA LYS A 691 23.54 3.07 9.75
C LYS A 691 24.07 4.23 8.90
N GLY A 692 25.39 4.44 8.88
CA GLY A 692 26.03 5.46 8.07
C GLY A 692 26.23 6.82 8.77
N ASN A 693 26.03 6.90 10.08
CA ASN A 693 26.27 8.14 10.83
C ASN A 693 27.78 8.45 10.91
N GLN A 694 28.21 9.46 10.19
CA GLN A 694 29.60 9.87 10.04
C GLN A 694 30.26 10.28 11.36
N TYR A 695 29.50 10.95 12.24
CA TYR A 695 30.05 11.35 13.54
C TYR A 695 30.33 10.16 14.44
N ALA A 696 29.45 9.16 14.43
CA ALA A 696 29.67 7.90 15.16
C ALA A 696 30.84 7.11 14.57
N GLN A 697 30.97 7.06 13.24
CA GLN A 697 32.11 6.45 12.53
C GLN A 697 33.42 7.14 12.92
N TYR A 698 33.45 8.48 12.87
CA TYR A 698 34.61 9.25 13.28
C TYR A 698 34.97 9.04 14.76
N MET A 699 34.00 9.06 15.66
CA MET A 699 34.24 8.81 17.10
C MET A 699 34.81 7.41 17.34
N LEU A 700 34.29 6.39 16.71
CA LEU A 700 34.83 5.02 16.81
C LEU A 700 36.23 4.92 16.23
N GLY A 701 36.45 5.50 15.04
CA GLY A 701 37.79 5.57 14.44
C GLY A 701 38.81 6.24 15.36
N LYS A 702 38.44 7.38 15.98
CA LYS A 702 39.28 8.09 16.95
C LYS A 702 39.55 7.26 18.21
N LEU A 703 38.51 6.60 18.77
CA LEU A 703 38.65 5.73 19.95
C LEU A 703 39.63 4.59 19.70
N TYR A 704 39.51 3.85 18.60
CA TYR A 704 40.40 2.76 18.24
C TYR A 704 41.81 3.23 17.87
N LEU A 705 41.94 4.41 17.26
CA LEU A 705 43.26 4.97 16.89
C LEU A 705 44.05 5.41 18.14
N THR A 706 43.37 6.14 19.05
CA THR A 706 44.05 6.73 20.21
C THR A 706 44.24 5.77 21.38
N GLY A 707 43.43 4.71 21.42
CA GLY A 707 43.42 3.79 22.55
C GLY A 707 42.89 4.40 23.85
N GLN A 708 42.26 5.58 23.77
CA GLN A 708 41.62 6.22 24.93
C GLN A 708 40.37 5.40 25.30
N SER A 709 40.46 4.65 26.38
CA SER A 709 39.34 3.85 26.94
C SER A 709 39.02 2.52 26.22
N VAL A 710 39.62 2.24 25.04
CA VAL A 710 39.56 0.92 24.34
C VAL A 710 41.00 0.48 24.04
N GLN A 711 41.22 -0.80 23.77
CA GLN A 711 42.53 -1.23 23.26
C GLN A 711 42.73 -0.65 21.88
N PRO A 712 43.93 -0.05 21.61
CA PRO A 712 44.24 0.49 20.27
C PRO A 712 44.12 -0.59 19.20
N ASP A 713 43.38 -0.29 18.12
CA ASP A 713 43.23 -1.16 16.98
C ASP A 713 43.24 -0.31 15.70
N GLN A 714 44.42 -0.27 15.04
CA GLN A 714 44.60 0.50 13.82
C GLN A 714 43.75 -0.02 12.67
N VAL A 715 43.48 -1.33 12.62
CA VAL A 715 42.66 -1.94 11.55
C VAL A 715 41.21 -1.48 11.69
N GLN A 716 40.67 -1.55 12.91
CA GLN A 716 39.31 -1.04 13.19
C GLN A 716 39.21 0.47 12.98
N ALA A 717 40.23 1.23 13.38
CA ALA A 717 40.26 2.66 13.14
C ALA A 717 40.18 2.99 11.63
N ILE A 718 40.97 2.31 10.79
CA ILE A 718 40.95 2.47 9.33
C ILE A 718 39.56 2.09 8.76
N VAL A 719 38.98 0.98 9.22
CA VAL A 719 37.64 0.53 8.77
C VAL A 719 36.60 1.61 9.03
N TRP A 720 36.61 2.20 10.23
CA TRP A 720 35.60 3.22 10.59
C TRP A 720 35.85 4.56 9.89
N PHE A 721 37.08 4.98 9.71
CA PHE A 721 37.39 6.20 8.95
C PHE A 721 37.16 6.05 7.44
N GLY A 722 37.21 4.82 6.92
CA GLY A 722 36.99 4.51 5.50
C GLY A 722 35.54 4.33 5.09
N ARG A 723 34.63 4.22 6.05
CA ARG A 723 33.18 4.16 5.83
C ARG A 723 32.57 5.54 5.76
#